data_daebea11541f7cc95f9b6e030d9b4b5b
#
_entry.id   daebea11541f7cc95f9b6e030d9b4b5b
#
_cell.length_a   1.000
_cell.length_b   1.000
_cell.length_c   1.000
_cell.angle_alpha   90.00
_cell.angle_beta   90.00
_cell.angle_gamma   90.00
#
_symmetry.space_group_name_H-M   'P 1'
#
loop_
_entity.id
_entity.type
_entity.pdbx_description
1 polymer ?
#
loop_
_entity_poly.entity_id
_entity_poly.type
_entity_poly.pdbx_seq_one_letter_code
_entity_poly.pdbx_strand_id
1 'polypeptide(L)'
;MGCRRARLTLTEPLDDQLKTPDETGGQSTSSLATEYGGATPKEMTGGLAVEAGARPEEGGQDEASVISELPIRAVNASNGVSVFCSYMNHPSWDPTTNICLSFHYIMVKCAPSRVSAWAYQLRLAIVYFLDFMSLYNAKHAIPLQIRHIKDITPSLFKKFAQHLNKIGKGAIHASKLKSCILIAARETGVIPSLNLPNLKIDRNSDTEPLSEDGVATLTKATQEIVESLREMVSRRYEIDKAVPYTLEELRDHWIVRLTKLDIFTWYKHRLLSNMPIVKAQLMARLDKCADPEIFTLSKNPDFLALFAELYKNSGVEVVVPPDYDPHPGSGKGWWNTKLNPHRVVKTLIVHGYPLKSSRESLAIDYSSAILFNYENLDDAVKMIIHKLSHVRAKYNNKWGDTEGMMLSMDEHMELYYPNSKDIAGLVLFMMLQAGWNKETVVDIDKNNFLHGLTSAIEENIKLIFAEKNRGQGANVPYFAPKQMLSTSDSDNPYSTYNLILLSKEISAPLAAYVEHLIDPLRNKPVNSMYAFLRPLNAWARAEGQAVGAIDYGGDFAFAVNQLLSLHEVIENGARITSASNLTGRLRATWLYYNADHTPYAFLSQMMGHESRDTTDESYDNSPVARAKRTKRLRSALERIVELLRARKFQGLLCKQASQIANSDLSIIHLPYFEKALWACSDRHKPDWPGAVKLEEGVKCVALEHCIFCSKLRILEDSLPFLIERLSHIEELLRDRAYTEFGSQLEAEQEEIEVILENWNDDDAVQEAIRYRAANSPLLPREMRDLKLIFKTGDLNE
;
A
#
# COMPACT_ATOMS: atom_id res chain seq x y z
N MET A 1 -27.55 -41.08 -19.88
CA MET A 1 -26.39 -41.91 -19.62
C MET A 1 -25.59 -41.26 -18.53
N GLY A 2 -25.70 -41.74 -17.42
CA GLY A 2 -25.28 -41.52 -16.10
C GLY A 2 -23.90 -42.14 -15.85
N CYS A 3 -23.15 -41.47 -15.00
CA CYS A 3 -22.09 -42.14 -14.25
C CYS A 3 -21.94 -41.51 -12.88
N ARG A 4 -21.97 -42.34 -11.94
CA ARG A 4 -22.09 -42.35 -10.51
C ARG A 4 -20.95 -41.65 -9.76
N ARG A 5 -21.32 -41.01 -8.66
CA ARG A 5 -20.50 -40.68 -7.50
C ARG A 5 -19.93 -41.95 -6.85
N ALA A 6 -18.67 -41.88 -6.41
CA ALA A 6 -18.13 -42.80 -5.41
C ALA A 6 -17.75 -41.97 -4.16
N ARG A 7 -18.42 -42.28 -3.07
CA ARG A 7 -18.05 -41.98 -1.69
C ARG A 7 -16.97 -42.99 -1.28
N LEU A 8 -15.96 -42.53 -0.57
CA LEU A 8 -15.14 -43.40 0.27
C LEU A 8 -15.20 -42.88 1.70
N THR A 9 -15.66 -43.77 2.56
CA THR A 9 -15.84 -43.66 4.00
C THR A 9 -14.58 -44.12 4.72
N LEU A 10 -14.31 -43.39 5.75
CA LEU A 10 -13.49 -43.59 6.95
C LEU A 10 -13.28 -45.02 7.48
N THR A 11 -12.12 -45.23 8.10
CA THR A 11 -11.98 -45.92 9.39
C THR A 11 -10.77 -45.35 10.16
N GLU A 12 -11.01 -44.90 11.39
CA GLU A 12 -10.05 -44.74 12.50
C GLU A 12 -9.67 -46.12 13.08
N PRO A 13 -8.63 -46.30 13.92
CA PRO A 13 -8.56 -45.70 15.23
C PRO A 13 -7.17 -45.45 15.89
N LEU A 14 -7.17 -44.59 16.94
CA LEU A 14 -6.52 -44.63 18.30
C LEU A 14 -4.98 -44.86 18.41
N ASP A 15 -4.24 -43.99 19.03
CA ASP A 15 -3.93 -43.71 20.40
C ASP A 15 -2.54 -43.03 20.56
N ASP A 16 -2.54 -42.11 21.45
CA ASP A 16 -1.65 -41.73 22.55
C ASP A 16 -0.50 -40.73 22.40
N GLN A 17 -0.79 -39.62 23.07
CA GLN A 17 0.11 -38.81 23.94
C GLN A 17 1.39 -38.19 23.38
N LEU A 18 1.32 -36.85 23.22
CA LEU A 18 2.28 -35.95 23.89
C LEU A 18 1.90 -34.47 23.62
N LYS A 19 1.58 -33.78 24.70
CA LYS A 19 1.23 -32.35 24.72
C LYS A 19 2.45 -31.48 24.47
N THR A 20 2.36 -30.60 23.49
CA THR A 20 3.10 -29.33 23.45
C THR A 20 2.12 -28.23 23.06
N PRO A 21 2.21 -27.01 23.62
CA PRO A 21 1.18 -26.00 23.48
C PRO A 21 1.24 -25.32 22.13
N ASP A 22 0.07 -25.15 21.54
CA ASP A 22 -0.22 -24.42 20.33
C ASP A 22 0.24 -22.95 20.42
N GLU A 23 1.07 -22.56 19.50
CA GLU A 23 1.24 -21.18 19.10
C GLU A 23 0.15 -20.85 18.07
N THR A 24 -0.96 -20.35 18.54
CA THR A 24 -1.98 -19.77 17.67
C THR A 24 -1.68 -18.31 17.37
N GLY A 25 -1.59 -18.02 16.10
CA GLY A 25 -2.21 -16.90 15.44
C GLY A 25 -1.71 -15.51 15.73
N GLY A 26 -0.95 -14.98 14.82
CA GLY A 26 -0.77 -13.56 14.64
C GLY A 26 -2.11 -12.85 14.49
N GLN A 27 -2.61 -12.26 15.55
CA GLN A 27 -3.71 -11.30 15.47
C GLN A 27 -3.16 -9.94 15.04
N SER A 28 -3.72 -9.45 13.96
CA SER A 28 -3.56 -8.11 13.44
C SER A 28 -3.83 -7.05 14.51
N THR A 29 -2.94 -6.09 14.60
CA THR A 29 -3.01 -4.89 15.45
C THR A 29 -4.10 -3.91 15.00
N SER A 30 -5.34 -4.33 14.85
CA SER A 30 -6.49 -3.45 14.55
C SER A 30 -7.44 -3.21 15.72
N SER A 31 -7.14 -3.73 16.92
CA SER A 31 -8.05 -3.65 18.08
C SER A 31 -7.66 -2.61 19.14
N LEU A 32 -6.83 -1.62 18.83
CA LEU A 32 -6.44 -0.57 19.78
C LEU A 32 -7.15 0.78 19.54
N ALA A 33 -8.30 0.78 18.89
CA ALA A 33 -9.09 2.00 18.65
C ALA A 33 -10.38 2.10 19.50
N THR A 34 -10.61 1.24 20.47
CA THR A 34 -11.89 1.16 21.19
C THR A 34 -11.85 1.50 22.68
N GLU A 35 -10.86 2.25 23.16
CA GLU A 35 -10.95 2.84 24.52
C GLU A 35 -10.67 4.34 24.50
N TYR A 36 -11.60 5.13 23.98
CA TYR A 36 -11.69 6.54 24.29
C TYR A 36 -13.12 6.88 24.72
N GLY A 37 -13.36 6.77 26.02
CA GLY A 37 -14.47 7.43 26.70
C GLY A 37 -14.31 8.95 26.59
N GLY A 38 -15.37 9.61 26.19
CA GLY A 38 -15.40 11.05 25.99
C GLY A 38 -15.08 11.84 27.25
N ALA A 39 -14.18 12.81 27.08
CA ALA A 39 -14.10 13.98 27.91
C ALA A 39 -13.87 15.19 27.00
N THR A 40 -14.85 16.05 26.95
CA THR A 40 -14.79 17.38 26.29
C THR A 40 -13.63 18.21 26.84
N PRO A 41 -12.82 18.83 25.99
CA PRO A 41 -11.79 19.76 26.47
C PRO A 41 -12.43 21.10 26.85
N LYS A 42 -12.37 21.46 28.12
CA LYS A 42 -12.49 22.83 28.56
C LYS A 42 -11.21 23.58 28.18
N GLU A 43 -11.38 24.74 27.59
CA GLU A 43 -10.37 25.72 27.27
C GLU A 43 -9.41 25.96 28.44
N MET A 44 -8.12 25.76 28.18
CA MET A 44 -7.05 26.43 28.91
C MET A 44 -6.07 27.04 27.87
N THR A 45 -6.34 28.29 27.57
CA THR A 45 -5.39 29.21 26.95
C THR A 45 -4.32 29.56 27.97
N GLY A 46 -3.10 29.15 27.69
CA GLY A 46 -1.91 29.53 28.42
C GLY A 46 -0.71 29.44 27.48
N GLY A 47 -0.54 30.45 26.65
CA GLY A 47 0.65 30.62 25.82
C GLY A 47 1.87 30.93 26.68
N LEU A 48 2.91 30.14 26.51
CA LEU A 48 4.28 30.53 26.89
C LEU A 48 5.07 30.68 25.58
N ALA A 49 5.22 31.93 25.19
CA ALA A 49 6.19 32.37 24.21
C ALA A 49 7.58 32.15 24.82
N VAL A 50 8.42 31.39 24.17
CA VAL A 50 9.83 31.33 24.49
C VAL A 50 10.54 32.28 23.56
N GLU A 51 10.99 33.40 24.13
CA GLU A 51 11.89 34.34 23.48
C GLU A 51 13.24 33.71 23.18
N ALA A 52 13.69 33.88 21.95
CA ALA A 52 15.04 33.54 21.55
C ALA A 52 16.00 34.65 22.07
N GLY A 53 16.81 34.34 23.07
CA GLY A 53 17.81 35.25 23.57
C GLY A 53 18.88 34.57 24.41
N ALA A 54 20.13 34.80 23.98
CA ALA A 54 21.38 34.65 24.70
C ALA A 54 21.93 33.22 24.93
N ARG A 55 23.15 33.01 24.45
CA ARG A 55 24.07 31.91 24.86
C ARG A 55 24.32 32.03 26.36
N PRO A 56 24.16 31.01 27.14
CA PRO A 56 24.67 30.94 28.49
C PRO A 56 26.15 30.47 28.47
N GLU A 57 26.91 31.17 29.27
CA GLU A 57 28.28 30.81 29.66
C GLU A 57 28.32 29.46 30.37
N GLU A 58 29.49 28.82 30.28
CA GLU A 58 29.82 27.54 30.91
C GLU A 58 29.61 27.57 32.43
N GLY A 59 28.53 27.02 32.90
CA GLY A 59 28.27 26.65 34.27
C GLY A 59 27.69 25.26 34.29
N GLY A 60 28.48 24.28 34.78
CA GLY A 60 28.06 22.90 34.91
C GLY A 60 26.84 22.77 35.82
N GLN A 61 25.64 22.76 35.23
CA GLN A 61 24.43 22.34 35.90
C GLN A 61 24.39 20.79 35.90
N ASP A 62 24.18 20.23 37.10
CA ASP A 62 24.07 18.80 37.31
C ASP A 62 23.11 18.17 36.31
N GLU A 63 23.59 17.26 35.42
CA GLU A 63 22.81 16.54 34.41
C GLU A 63 21.57 15.86 34.99
N ALA A 64 21.58 15.51 36.28
CA ALA A 64 20.49 14.88 37.00
C ALA A 64 19.30 15.81 37.25
N SER A 65 19.49 17.13 37.42
CA SER A 65 18.41 18.05 37.77
C SER A 65 17.51 18.41 36.58
N VAL A 66 18.07 18.49 35.38
CA VAL A 66 17.33 18.84 34.16
C VAL A 66 16.44 17.68 33.67
N ILE A 67 16.79 16.43 33.98
CA ILE A 67 16.07 15.23 33.55
C ILE A 67 14.93 14.90 34.52
N SER A 68 15.00 15.31 35.78
CA SER A 68 14.02 14.94 36.84
C SER A 68 12.68 15.70 36.77
N GLU A 69 12.55 16.75 35.97
CA GLU A 69 11.37 17.63 35.94
C GLU A 69 10.38 17.35 34.79
N LEU A 70 10.36 16.15 34.19
CA LEU A 70 9.53 15.88 33.02
C LEU A 70 8.34 14.93 33.32
N PRO A 71 7.21 15.41 33.87
CA PRO A 71 6.00 14.63 34.03
C PRO A 71 5.18 14.52 32.73
N ILE A 72 5.75 14.84 31.56
CA ILE A 72 5.04 14.93 30.27
C ILE A 72 4.60 13.54 29.82
N ARG A 73 3.29 13.28 29.81
CA ARG A 73 2.71 12.00 29.37
C ARG A 73 2.38 11.95 27.88
N ALA A 74 2.33 13.08 27.22
CA ALA A 74 2.09 13.17 25.79
C ALA A 74 2.91 14.29 25.20
N VAL A 75 3.42 14.09 23.99
CA VAL A 75 4.24 15.07 23.25
C VAL A 75 3.56 15.38 21.92
N ASN A 76 3.39 16.64 21.60
CA ASN A 76 2.83 17.06 20.32
C ASN A 76 3.93 16.96 19.24
N ALA A 77 3.64 16.18 18.20
CA ALA A 77 4.48 16.07 17.01
C ALA A 77 4.37 17.36 16.15
N SER A 78 5.29 17.52 15.18
CA SER A 78 5.31 18.71 14.31
C SER A 78 4.03 18.94 13.51
N ASN A 79 3.24 17.89 13.28
CA ASN A 79 1.91 17.95 12.65
C ASN A 79 0.76 18.16 13.64
N GLY A 80 1.02 18.58 14.87
CA GLY A 80 0.00 18.86 15.90
C GLY A 80 -0.63 17.64 16.55
N VAL A 81 -0.31 16.43 16.09
CA VAL A 81 -0.85 15.19 16.68
C VAL A 81 -0.15 14.88 18.00
N SER A 82 -0.93 14.66 19.05
CA SER A 82 -0.43 14.30 20.38
C SER A 82 -0.07 12.81 20.44
N VAL A 83 1.18 12.50 20.81
CA VAL A 83 1.71 11.14 20.93
C VAL A 83 1.91 10.80 22.39
N PHE A 84 1.13 9.86 22.91
CA PHE A 84 1.24 9.43 24.30
C PHE A 84 2.52 8.63 24.55
N CYS A 85 3.20 8.91 25.67
CA CYS A 85 4.41 8.24 26.13
C CYS A 85 4.07 6.90 26.81
N SER A 86 3.39 5.98 26.11
CA SER A 86 2.90 4.71 26.65
C SER A 86 3.98 3.78 27.21
N TYR A 87 5.26 3.97 26.84
CA TYR A 87 6.37 3.25 27.44
C TYR A 87 6.54 3.53 28.94
N MET A 88 5.98 4.62 29.47
CA MET A 88 5.94 4.91 30.92
C MET A 88 5.06 3.91 31.70
N ASN A 89 4.19 3.18 31.01
CA ASN A 89 3.38 2.11 31.60
C ASN A 89 4.05 0.73 31.45
N HIS A 90 5.26 0.67 30.90
CA HIS A 90 5.99 -0.59 30.69
C HIS A 90 6.44 -1.16 32.04
N PRO A 91 6.33 -2.50 32.28
CA PRO A 91 6.74 -3.10 33.56
C PRO A 91 8.17 -2.81 34.00
N SER A 92 9.07 -2.60 33.04
CA SER A 92 10.49 -2.28 33.28
C SER A 92 10.77 -0.78 33.28
N TRP A 93 9.72 0.05 33.23
CA TRP A 93 9.90 1.49 33.37
C TRP A 93 10.07 1.86 34.83
N ASP A 94 11.20 2.49 35.15
CA ASP A 94 11.48 3.02 36.48
C ASP A 94 11.87 4.50 36.35
N PRO A 95 11.01 5.43 36.81
CA PRO A 95 11.29 6.87 36.72
C PRO A 95 12.48 7.31 37.59
N THR A 96 13.04 6.45 38.43
CA THR A 96 14.22 6.75 39.25
C THR A 96 15.52 6.39 38.52
N THR A 97 15.47 5.63 37.43
CA THR A 97 16.64 5.22 36.68
C THR A 97 17.00 6.23 35.59
N ASN A 98 18.29 6.56 35.49
CA ASN A 98 18.80 7.49 34.49
C ASN A 98 18.45 7.07 33.04
N ILE A 99 18.47 5.76 32.72
CA ILE A 99 18.17 5.26 31.37
C ILE A 99 16.73 5.57 30.96
N CYS A 100 15.75 5.37 31.85
CA CYS A 100 14.35 5.63 31.55
C CYS A 100 14.09 7.14 31.39
N LEU A 101 14.64 7.96 32.29
CA LEU A 101 14.58 9.41 32.21
C LEU A 101 15.25 9.93 30.93
N SER A 102 16.40 9.38 30.55
CA SER A 102 17.11 9.74 29.31
C SER A 102 16.27 9.43 28.07
N PHE A 103 15.61 8.27 28.00
CA PHE A 103 14.72 7.95 26.88
C PHE A 103 13.50 8.87 26.83
N HIS A 104 12.95 9.21 27.98
CA HIS A 104 11.85 10.16 28.03
C HIS A 104 12.30 11.55 27.55
N TYR A 105 13.45 12.02 28.01
CA TYR A 105 14.04 13.27 27.54
C TYR A 105 14.24 13.25 26.00
N ILE A 106 14.80 12.16 25.45
CA ILE A 106 14.98 12.01 24.00
C ILE A 106 13.64 12.07 23.27
N MET A 107 12.58 11.43 23.79
CA MET A 107 11.24 11.49 23.21
C MET A 107 10.71 12.91 23.20
N VAL A 108 10.79 13.62 24.33
CA VAL A 108 10.30 14.99 24.50
C VAL A 108 11.05 15.98 23.58
N LYS A 109 12.34 15.77 23.38
CA LYS A 109 13.18 16.67 22.52
C LYS A 109 13.04 16.36 21.03
N CYS A 110 12.98 15.09 20.65
CA CYS A 110 12.99 14.71 19.24
C CYS A 110 11.60 14.69 18.58
N ALA A 111 10.53 14.39 19.34
CA ALA A 111 9.20 14.25 18.75
C ALA A 111 8.58 15.55 18.23
N PRO A 112 8.75 16.73 18.89
CA PRO A 112 8.16 17.98 18.40
C PRO A 112 8.67 18.43 17.04
N SER A 113 9.90 18.07 16.68
CA SER A 113 10.48 18.41 15.38
C SER A 113 10.15 17.41 14.27
N ARG A 114 9.34 16.37 14.55
CA ARG A 114 9.05 15.28 13.63
C ARG A 114 7.55 14.99 13.57
N VAL A 115 7.11 14.39 12.44
CA VAL A 115 5.71 13.97 12.27
C VAL A 115 5.33 12.85 13.24
N SER A 116 4.06 12.73 13.57
CA SER A 116 3.53 11.76 14.55
C SER A 116 3.93 10.32 14.23
N ALA A 117 3.91 9.90 12.96
CA ALA A 117 4.33 8.56 12.55
C ALA A 117 5.78 8.24 12.96
N TRP A 118 6.67 9.24 12.89
CA TRP A 118 8.06 9.10 13.32
C TRP A 118 8.15 8.99 14.85
N ALA A 119 7.38 9.80 15.57
CA ALA A 119 7.33 9.77 17.03
C ALA A 119 6.76 8.44 17.56
N TYR A 120 5.75 7.86 16.89
CA TYR A 120 5.26 6.52 17.19
C TYR A 120 6.33 5.44 17.01
N GLN A 121 7.15 5.53 15.96
CA GLN A 121 8.26 4.59 15.77
C GLN A 121 9.33 4.72 16.84
N LEU A 122 9.66 5.95 17.29
CA LEU A 122 10.59 6.16 18.41
C LEU A 122 10.01 5.57 19.71
N ARG A 123 8.74 5.82 19.99
CA ARG A 123 8.04 5.24 21.14
C ARG A 123 8.14 3.71 21.16
N LEU A 124 7.89 3.06 20.02
CA LEU A 124 8.03 1.61 19.89
C LEU A 124 9.47 1.14 20.08
N ALA A 125 10.44 1.88 19.54
CA ALA A 125 11.84 1.56 19.75
C ALA A 125 12.26 1.61 21.24
N ILE A 126 11.71 2.58 21.99
CA ILE A 126 11.89 2.66 23.45
C ILE A 126 11.27 1.44 24.14
N VAL A 127 10.02 1.06 23.81
CA VAL A 127 9.36 -0.13 24.37
C VAL A 127 10.21 -1.38 24.13
N TYR A 128 10.65 -1.62 22.90
CA TYR A 128 11.48 -2.77 22.58
C TYR A 128 12.84 -2.76 23.30
N PHE A 129 13.38 -1.58 23.56
CA PHE A 129 14.61 -1.49 24.35
C PHE A 129 14.35 -1.82 25.83
N LEU A 130 13.23 -1.41 26.41
CA LEU A 130 12.84 -1.76 27.77
C LEU A 130 12.60 -3.27 27.90
N ASP A 131 11.96 -3.92 26.91
CA ASP A 131 11.82 -5.38 26.85
C ASP A 131 13.20 -6.07 26.86
N PHE A 132 14.09 -5.62 25.97
CA PHE A 132 15.46 -6.13 25.92
C PHE A 132 16.22 -5.90 27.23
N MET A 133 16.12 -4.70 27.80
CA MET A 133 16.71 -4.33 29.07
C MET A 133 16.26 -5.25 30.20
N SER A 134 14.96 -5.54 30.27
CA SER A 134 14.39 -6.48 31.25
C SER A 134 15.05 -7.86 31.15
N LEU A 135 15.08 -8.42 29.93
CA LEU A 135 15.67 -9.73 29.67
C LEU A 135 17.18 -9.76 29.93
N TYR A 136 17.85 -8.65 29.64
CA TYR A 136 19.28 -8.52 29.91
C TYR A 136 19.58 -8.43 31.39
N ASN A 137 18.90 -7.54 32.10
CA ASN A 137 19.09 -7.30 33.51
C ASN A 137 18.75 -8.53 34.37
N ALA A 138 17.75 -9.32 33.97
CA ALA A 138 17.42 -10.58 34.65
C ALA A 138 18.55 -11.63 34.61
N LYS A 139 19.45 -11.55 33.63
CA LYS A 139 20.54 -12.50 33.42
C LYS A 139 21.89 -12.02 33.98
N HIS A 140 21.99 -10.80 34.47
CA HIS A 140 23.25 -10.18 34.86
C HIS A 140 23.19 -9.65 36.31
N ALA A 141 24.30 -9.76 37.01
CA ALA A 141 24.42 -9.18 38.33
C ALA A 141 24.28 -7.65 38.32
N ILE A 142 23.87 -7.08 39.45
CA ILE A 142 23.55 -5.65 39.59
C ILE A 142 24.58 -4.70 38.97
N PRO A 143 25.94 -4.91 39.13
CA PRO A 143 26.93 -4.01 38.54
C PRO A 143 26.97 -4.03 36.99
N LEU A 144 26.40 -5.07 36.36
CA LEU A 144 26.39 -5.24 34.90
C LEU A 144 25.03 -4.95 34.28
N GLN A 145 24.06 -4.56 35.11
CA GLN A 145 22.71 -4.20 34.66
C GLN A 145 22.73 -2.83 33.97
N ILE A 146 21.81 -2.67 33.00
CA ILE A 146 21.58 -1.41 32.29
C ILE A 146 20.74 -0.52 33.21
N ARG A 147 21.32 0.55 33.76
CA ARG A 147 20.63 1.54 34.59
C ARG A 147 20.88 2.98 34.16
N HIS A 148 21.97 3.21 33.46
CA HIS A 148 22.34 4.52 32.91
C HIS A 148 22.44 4.46 31.40
N ILE A 149 22.17 5.60 30.72
CA ILE A 149 22.34 5.68 29.28
C ILE A 149 23.80 5.40 28.83
N LYS A 150 24.76 5.68 29.68
CA LYS A 150 26.21 5.39 29.48
C LYS A 150 26.51 3.88 29.47
N ASP A 151 25.61 3.05 30.02
CA ASP A 151 25.77 1.58 30.01
C ASP A 151 25.50 0.99 28.62
N ILE A 152 24.95 1.78 27.71
CA ILE A 152 24.72 1.37 26.32
C ILE A 152 26.05 1.36 25.54
N THR A 153 26.81 0.29 25.73
CA THR A 153 28.05 0.07 24.98
C THR A 153 27.78 -0.35 23.53
N PRO A 154 28.75 -0.20 22.60
CA PRO A 154 28.63 -0.68 21.22
C PRO A 154 28.24 -2.15 21.12
N SER A 155 28.78 -3.01 21.99
CA SER A 155 28.49 -4.46 22.03
C SER A 155 27.06 -4.73 22.51
N LEU A 156 26.60 -4.00 23.53
CA LEU A 156 25.25 -4.10 24.05
C LEU A 156 24.22 -3.67 22.97
N PHE A 157 24.51 -2.59 22.27
CA PHE A 157 23.62 -2.10 21.23
C PHE A 157 23.53 -3.06 20.03
N LYS A 158 24.62 -3.76 19.69
CA LYS A 158 24.58 -4.87 18.73
C LYS A 158 23.71 -6.03 19.22
N LYS A 159 23.77 -6.38 20.51
CA LYS A 159 22.90 -7.42 21.11
C LYS A 159 21.43 -7.01 21.06
N PHE A 160 21.11 -5.73 21.29
CA PHE A 160 19.75 -5.21 21.12
C PHE A 160 19.27 -5.36 19.67
N ALA A 161 20.09 -4.98 18.70
CA ALA A 161 19.73 -5.16 17.29
C ALA A 161 19.51 -6.64 16.92
N GLN A 162 20.38 -7.55 17.44
CA GLN A 162 20.21 -8.99 17.26
C GLN A 162 18.92 -9.52 17.93
N HIS A 163 18.57 -8.99 19.10
CA HIS A 163 17.31 -9.32 19.78
C HIS A 163 16.12 -8.93 18.93
N LEU A 164 16.11 -7.71 18.36
CA LEU A 164 15.04 -7.24 17.44
C LEU A 164 14.88 -8.17 16.24
N ASN A 165 16.00 -8.59 15.63
CA ASN A 165 15.94 -9.53 14.51
C ASN A 165 15.35 -10.89 14.91
N LYS A 166 15.67 -11.40 16.11
CA LYS A 166 15.13 -12.65 16.63
C LYS A 166 13.62 -12.61 16.85
N ILE A 167 13.09 -11.46 17.27
CA ILE A 167 11.64 -11.27 17.46
C ILE A 167 10.93 -10.77 16.18
N GLY A 168 11.62 -10.80 15.02
CA GLY A 168 11.04 -10.45 13.71
C GLY A 168 10.73 -8.96 13.53
N LYS A 169 11.33 -8.06 14.35
CA LYS A 169 11.07 -6.60 14.27
C LYS A 169 12.10 -5.83 13.45
N GLY A 170 13.19 -6.48 13.06
CA GLY A 170 14.27 -5.88 12.27
C GLY A 170 15.07 -4.80 13.00
N ALA A 171 16.25 -4.50 12.49
CA ALA A 171 17.18 -3.52 13.10
C ALA A 171 16.75 -2.05 12.91
N ILE A 172 15.65 -1.78 12.20
CA ILE A 172 15.17 -0.42 11.92
C ILE A 172 14.86 0.37 13.20
N HIS A 173 14.28 -0.29 14.22
CA HIS A 173 13.97 0.34 15.49
C HIS A 173 15.24 0.69 16.28
N ALA A 174 16.26 -0.18 16.23
CA ALA A 174 17.56 0.13 16.84
C ALA A 174 18.24 1.31 16.13
N SER A 175 18.21 1.34 14.80
CA SER A 175 18.75 2.47 14.03
C SER A 175 18.01 3.78 14.33
N LYS A 176 16.69 3.74 14.50
CA LYS A 176 15.87 4.88 14.89
C LYS A 176 16.30 5.39 16.28
N LEU A 177 16.39 4.50 17.26
CA LEU A 177 16.80 4.85 18.62
C LEU A 177 18.22 5.45 18.63
N LYS A 178 19.16 4.84 17.89
CA LYS A 178 20.53 5.39 17.72
C LYS A 178 20.49 6.81 17.21
N SER A 179 19.74 7.06 16.12
CA SER A 179 19.67 8.40 15.52
C SER A 179 19.14 9.43 16.53
N CYS A 180 18.13 9.07 17.33
CA CYS A 180 17.58 9.97 18.33
C CYS A 180 18.52 10.24 19.50
N ILE A 181 19.25 9.23 19.97
CA ILE A 181 20.29 9.40 21.00
C ILE A 181 21.37 10.37 20.50
N LEU A 182 21.84 10.18 19.26
CA LEU A 182 22.88 11.02 18.68
C LEU A 182 22.41 12.47 18.43
N ILE A 183 21.16 12.66 18.00
CA ILE A 183 20.56 14.00 17.84
C ILE A 183 20.46 14.68 19.19
N ALA A 184 19.88 14.02 20.19
CA ALA A 184 19.72 14.59 21.53
C ALA A 184 21.09 14.92 22.18
N ALA A 185 22.08 14.06 22.01
CA ALA A 185 23.45 14.32 22.51
C ALA A 185 24.09 15.54 21.84
N ARG A 186 23.89 15.70 20.51
CA ARG A 186 24.47 16.82 19.75
C ARG A 186 23.79 18.16 20.06
N GLU A 187 22.47 18.15 20.17
CA GLU A 187 21.67 19.38 20.27
C GLU A 187 21.61 19.92 21.70
N THR A 188 21.69 19.07 22.69
CA THR A 188 21.39 19.48 24.07
C THR A 188 22.57 19.39 25.04
N GLY A 189 23.55 18.52 24.78
CA GLY A 189 24.63 18.22 25.71
C GLY A 189 24.22 17.48 26.99
N VAL A 190 22.91 17.31 27.23
CA VAL A 190 22.35 16.62 28.40
C VAL A 190 22.53 15.10 28.29
N ILE A 191 22.39 14.57 27.09
CA ILE A 191 22.65 13.17 26.81
C ILE A 191 24.10 13.01 26.38
N PRO A 192 24.87 12.09 27.00
CA PRO A 192 26.24 11.88 26.61
C PRO A 192 26.38 11.35 25.18
N SER A 193 27.42 11.77 24.49
CA SER A 193 27.73 11.25 23.17
C SER A 193 28.14 9.77 23.27
N LEU A 194 27.35 8.88 22.68
CA LEU A 194 27.62 7.45 22.68
C LEU A 194 28.21 7.01 21.33
N ASN A 195 29.28 6.20 21.39
CA ASN A 195 29.85 5.58 20.20
C ASN A 195 29.04 4.34 19.82
N LEU A 196 27.91 4.55 19.14
CA LEU A 196 27.01 3.47 18.73
C LEU A 196 27.38 2.95 17.33
N PRO A 197 27.40 1.62 17.12
CA PRO A 197 27.82 1.02 15.86
C PRO A 197 26.83 1.34 14.72
N ASN A 198 27.33 1.40 13.50
CA ASN A 198 26.48 1.38 12.32
C ASN A 198 25.89 -0.01 12.19
N LEU A 199 24.56 -0.08 12.21
CA LEU A 199 23.83 -1.32 12.00
C LEU A 199 23.62 -1.48 10.50
N LYS A 200 23.98 -2.65 9.98
CA LYS A 200 23.49 -3.05 8.66
C LYS A 200 21.99 -3.30 8.85
N ILE A 201 21.20 -2.41 8.35
CA ILE A 201 19.77 -2.64 8.19
C ILE A 201 19.69 -3.45 6.92
N ASP A 202 19.32 -4.73 7.05
CA ASP A 202 18.85 -5.46 5.87
C ASP A 202 17.59 -4.74 5.41
N ARG A 203 17.76 -3.85 4.47
CA ARG A 203 16.67 -3.19 3.76
C ARG A 203 16.10 -4.16 2.73
N ASN A 204 15.86 -5.39 3.15
CA ASN A 204 15.13 -6.38 2.39
C ASN A 204 13.64 -6.02 2.41
N SER A 205 13.31 -4.84 1.97
CA SER A 205 11.98 -4.59 1.46
C SER A 205 12.03 -4.83 -0.05
N ASP A 206 12.30 -6.06 -0.42
CA ASP A 206 12.08 -6.52 -1.78
C ASP A 206 10.57 -6.50 -2.01
N THR A 207 10.05 -5.31 -2.24
CA THR A 207 8.65 -5.14 -2.63
C THR A 207 8.57 -5.62 -4.07
N GLU A 208 8.22 -6.89 -4.23
CA GLU A 208 8.07 -7.48 -5.56
C GLU A 208 6.96 -6.77 -6.33
N PRO A 209 7.18 -6.44 -7.60
CA PRO A 209 6.12 -5.97 -8.48
C PRO A 209 5.03 -7.03 -8.63
N LEU A 210 3.83 -6.65 -9.02
CA LEU A 210 2.78 -7.59 -9.40
C LEU A 210 3.19 -8.31 -10.70
N SER A 211 2.82 -9.57 -10.81
CA SER A 211 2.92 -10.34 -12.05
C SER A 211 2.01 -9.76 -13.15
N GLU A 212 2.18 -10.23 -14.38
CA GLU A 212 1.32 -9.84 -15.51
C GLU A 212 -0.14 -10.16 -15.21
N ASP A 213 -0.42 -11.34 -14.65
CA ASP A 213 -1.77 -11.74 -14.23
C ASP A 213 -2.32 -10.81 -13.16
N GLY A 214 -1.48 -10.44 -12.17
CA GLY A 214 -1.86 -9.54 -11.10
C GLY A 214 -2.21 -8.15 -11.61
N VAL A 215 -1.45 -7.62 -12.55
CA VAL A 215 -1.72 -6.33 -13.20
C VAL A 215 -2.97 -6.42 -14.06
N ALA A 216 -3.10 -7.45 -14.89
CA ALA A 216 -4.23 -7.61 -15.79
C ALA A 216 -5.56 -7.74 -15.04
N THR A 217 -5.60 -8.60 -14.00
CA THR A 217 -6.82 -8.80 -13.20
C THR A 217 -7.17 -7.58 -12.36
N LEU A 218 -6.18 -6.88 -11.79
CA LEU A 218 -6.42 -5.61 -11.08
C LEU A 218 -6.91 -4.52 -12.02
N THR A 219 -6.30 -4.37 -13.19
CA THR A 219 -6.73 -3.39 -14.20
C THR A 219 -8.15 -3.66 -14.63
N LYS A 220 -8.51 -4.91 -14.91
CA LYS A 220 -9.87 -5.30 -15.25
C LYS A 220 -10.85 -4.93 -14.13
N ALA A 221 -10.56 -5.29 -12.89
CA ALA A 221 -11.41 -4.99 -11.75
C ALA A 221 -11.62 -3.47 -11.57
N THR A 222 -10.55 -2.68 -11.72
CA THR A 222 -10.64 -1.22 -11.59
C THR A 222 -11.37 -0.58 -12.78
N GLN A 223 -11.24 -1.12 -13.99
CA GLN A 223 -12.02 -0.69 -15.16
C GLN A 223 -13.52 -0.97 -14.98
N GLU A 224 -13.91 -2.16 -14.51
CA GLU A 224 -15.30 -2.49 -14.21
C GLU A 224 -15.90 -1.51 -13.19
N ILE A 225 -15.12 -1.10 -12.17
CA ILE A 225 -15.54 -0.07 -11.21
C ILE A 225 -15.75 1.29 -11.90
N VAL A 226 -14.80 1.72 -12.74
CA VAL A 226 -14.92 2.99 -13.48
C VAL A 226 -16.16 3.00 -14.37
N GLU A 227 -16.44 1.92 -15.08
CA GLU A 227 -17.65 1.77 -15.90
C GLU A 227 -18.92 1.90 -15.04
N SER A 228 -18.97 1.16 -13.93
CA SER A 228 -20.11 1.23 -13.00
C SER A 228 -20.34 2.64 -12.45
N LEU A 229 -19.25 3.38 -12.16
CA LEU A 229 -19.33 4.75 -11.69
C LEU A 229 -19.83 5.73 -12.77
N ARG A 230 -19.44 5.53 -14.02
CA ARG A 230 -19.98 6.32 -15.14
C ARG A 230 -21.46 6.05 -15.36
N GLU A 231 -21.85 4.78 -15.28
CA GLU A 231 -23.26 4.44 -15.30
C GLU A 231 -24.03 5.08 -14.13
N MET A 232 -23.43 5.15 -12.94
CA MET A 232 -24.02 5.84 -11.81
C MET A 232 -24.23 7.33 -12.11
N VAL A 233 -23.24 8.01 -12.72
CA VAL A 233 -23.38 9.41 -13.13
C VAL A 233 -24.55 9.58 -14.13
N SER A 234 -24.67 8.69 -15.11
CA SER A 234 -25.79 8.70 -16.05
C SER A 234 -27.12 8.49 -15.34
N ARG A 235 -27.18 7.54 -14.41
CA ARG A 235 -28.40 7.26 -13.61
C ARG A 235 -28.80 8.42 -12.70
N ARG A 236 -27.85 9.23 -12.21
CA ARG A 236 -28.16 10.45 -11.43
C ARG A 236 -29.08 11.37 -12.19
N TYR A 237 -28.80 11.58 -13.47
CA TYR A 237 -29.64 12.44 -14.32
C TYR A 237 -31.08 11.91 -14.44
N GLU A 238 -31.23 10.59 -14.51
CA GLU A 238 -32.58 9.94 -14.55
C GLU A 238 -33.28 10.05 -13.19
N ILE A 239 -32.53 9.84 -12.09
CA ILE A 239 -33.03 9.98 -10.72
C ILE A 239 -33.45 11.42 -10.45
N ASP A 240 -32.70 12.40 -10.91
CA ASP A 240 -32.99 13.82 -10.68
C ASP A 240 -34.29 14.25 -11.40
N LYS A 241 -34.64 13.61 -12.50
CA LYS A 241 -35.89 13.82 -13.21
C LYS A 241 -37.06 12.99 -12.66
N ALA A 242 -36.78 11.98 -11.86
CA ALA A 242 -37.84 11.12 -11.34
C ALA A 242 -38.76 11.88 -10.37
N VAL A 243 -40.02 11.54 -10.37
CA VAL A 243 -41.02 12.08 -9.44
C VAL A 243 -40.89 11.31 -8.12
N PRO A 244 -40.72 11.99 -6.98
CA PRO A 244 -40.65 11.33 -5.68
C PRO A 244 -41.97 10.62 -5.37
N TYR A 245 -41.93 9.61 -4.52
CA TYR A 245 -43.11 8.97 -4.01
C TYR A 245 -43.83 9.88 -3.00
N THR A 246 -45.16 9.92 -3.08
CA THR A 246 -46.00 10.50 -2.00
C THR A 246 -46.32 9.43 -0.95
N LEU A 247 -46.64 9.87 0.26
CA LEU A 247 -47.05 8.97 1.33
C LEU A 247 -48.31 8.15 0.93
N GLU A 248 -49.24 8.79 0.22
CA GLU A 248 -50.47 8.17 -0.21
C GLU A 248 -50.22 7.04 -1.24
N GLU A 249 -49.37 7.31 -2.26
CA GLU A 249 -48.95 6.27 -3.21
C GLU A 249 -48.28 5.09 -2.47
N LEU A 250 -47.43 5.37 -1.49
CA LEU A 250 -46.76 4.32 -0.71
C LEU A 250 -47.73 3.50 0.11
N ARG A 251 -48.76 4.13 0.68
CA ARG A 251 -49.81 3.44 1.41
C ARG A 251 -50.69 2.60 0.50
N ASP A 252 -51.08 3.13 -0.64
CA ASP A 252 -52.06 2.47 -1.51
C ASP A 252 -51.44 1.32 -2.31
N HIS A 253 -50.16 1.46 -2.71
CA HIS A 253 -49.49 0.44 -3.55
C HIS A 253 -48.72 -0.61 -2.75
N TRP A 254 -48.40 -0.36 -1.47
CA TRP A 254 -47.49 -1.23 -0.71
C TRP A 254 -48.14 -2.04 0.37
N ILE A 255 -49.24 -1.59 0.89
CA ILE A 255 -49.94 -2.37 1.87
C ILE A 255 -50.86 -3.30 1.09
N VAL A 256 -50.49 -4.54 0.91
CA VAL A 256 -51.43 -5.58 0.51
C VAL A 256 -52.48 -5.63 1.60
N ARG A 257 -53.64 -5.05 1.34
CA ARG A 257 -54.77 -5.14 2.23
C ARG A 257 -55.26 -6.56 2.12
N LEU A 258 -55.14 -7.29 3.21
CA LEU A 258 -55.75 -8.61 3.27
C LEU A 258 -57.25 -8.48 3.22
N THR A 259 -57.90 -9.35 2.47
CA THR A 259 -59.34 -9.48 2.52
C THR A 259 -59.75 -10.22 3.80
N LYS A 260 -60.95 -10.04 4.20
CA LYS A 260 -61.57 -10.85 5.29
C LYS A 260 -61.38 -12.34 5.06
N LEU A 261 -61.54 -12.78 3.78
CA LEU A 261 -61.38 -14.18 3.40
C LEU A 261 -59.92 -14.66 3.55
N ASP A 262 -58.91 -13.85 3.21
CA ASP A 262 -57.51 -14.22 3.42
C ASP A 262 -57.19 -14.51 4.90
N ILE A 263 -57.69 -13.65 5.81
CA ILE A 263 -57.49 -13.83 7.22
C ILE A 263 -58.22 -15.06 7.75
N PHE A 264 -59.43 -15.29 7.26
CA PHE A 264 -60.23 -16.46 7.61
C PHE A 264 -59.58 -17.75 7.06
N THR A 265 -58.98 -17.74 5.87
CA THR A 265 -58.29 -18.88 5.30
C THR A 265 -57.08 -19.24 6.15
N TRP A 266 -56.28 -18.18 6.55
CA TRP A 266 -55.13 -18.37 7.44
C TRP A 266 -55.57 -18.93 8.80
N TYR A 267 -56.62 -18.39 9.37
CA TYR A 267 -57.14 -18.83 10.69
C TYR A 267 -57.63 -20.28 10.62
N LYS A 268 -58.41 -20.67 9.60
CA LYS A 268 -58.85 -22.02 9.36
C LYS A 268 -57.71 -23.00 9.14
N HIS A 269 -56.73 -22.62 8.37
CA HIS A 269 -55.51 -23.43 8.20
C HIS A 269 -54.80 -23.73 9.52
N ARG A 270 -54.68 -22.71 10.37
CA ARG A 270 -54.11 -22.89 11.74
C ARG A 270 -54.91 -23.87 12.59
N LEU A 271 -56.22 -23.76 12.55
CA LEU A 271 -57.07 -24.71 13.26
C LEU A 271 -56.95 -26.14 12.73
N LEU A 272 -56.98 -26.32 11.41
CA LEU A 272 -56.87 -27.65 10.77
C LEU A 272 -55.50 -28.29 10.99
N SER A 273 -54.43 -27.47 11.03
CA SER A 273 -53.08 -27.93 11.27
C SER A 273 -52.75 -28.09 12.77
N ASN A 274 -53.67 -27.90 13.67
CA ASN A 274 -53.47 -27.93 15.11
C ASN A 274 -52.36 -27.01 15.61
N MET A 275 -52.13 -25.89 14.90
CA MET A 275 -51.11 -24.90 15.23
C MET A 275 -51.66 -23.82 16.15
N PRO A 276 -50.89 -23.36 17.17
CA PRO A 276 -51.35 -22.30 18.06
C PRO A 276 -51.55 -20.99 17.29
N ILE A 277 -52.64 -20.25 17.61
CA ILE A 277 -52.86 -18.91 17.04
C ILE A 277 -52.06 -17.91 17.84
N VAL A 278 -50.92 -17.48 17.29
CA VAL A 278 -50.06 -16.50 17.94
C VAL A 278 -50.68 -15.11 17.87
N LYS A 279 -50.93 -14.50 19.02
CA LYS A 279 -51.59 -13.18 19.19
C LYS A 279 -50.98 -12.11 18.26
N ALA A 280 -49.64 -12.01 18.24
CA ALA A 280 -48.93 -11.04 17.40
C ALA A 280 -49.13 -11.28 15.86
N GLN A 281 -49.21 -12.55 15.46
CA GLN A 281 -49.43 -12.91 14.05
C GLN A 281 -50.84 -12.60 13.56
N LEU A 282 -51.81 -12.81 14.43
CA LEU A 282 -53.21 -12.45 14.08
C LEU A 282 -53.33 -10.92 14.06
N MET A 283 -52.86 -10.22 15.08
CA MET A 283 -52.91 -8.74 15.15
C MET A 283 -52.29 -8.10 13.89
N ALA A 284 -51.11 -8.56 13.48
CA ALA A 284 -50.44 -8.07 12.28
C ALA A 284 -51.27 -8.30 10.98
N ARG A 285 -52.17 -9.30 10.95
CA ARG A 285 -53.07 -9.54 9.83
C ARG A 285 -54.31 -8.67 9.88
N LEU A 286 -54.88 -8.49 11.08
CA LEU A 286 -56.03 -7.60 11.31
C LEU A 286 -55.67 -6.16 10.95
N ASP A 287 -54.46 -5.68 11.37
CA ASP A 287 -53.98 -4.32 11.04
C ASP A 287 -53.85 -4.09 9.51
N LYS A 288 -53.73 -5.16 8.73
CA LYS A 288 -53.59 -5.12 7.28
C LYS A 288 -54.89 -5.43 6.54
N CYS A 289 -56.00 -5.60 7.26
CA CYS A 289 -57.27 -5.90 6.64
C CYS A 289 -57.88 -4.68 5.92
N ALA A 290 -58.35 -4.90 4.72
CA ALA A 290 -59.07 -3.88 3.95
C ALA A 290 -60.50 -3.65 4.53
N ASP A 291 -61.06 -4.63 5.25
CA ASP A 291 -62.35 -4.52 5.90
C ASP A 291 -62.26 -3.67 7.16
N PRO A 292 -63.01 -2.54 7.23
CA PRO A 292 -62.96 -1.63 8.39
C PRO A 292 -63.40 -2.28 9.69
N GLU A 293 -64.31 -3.22 9.65
CA GLU A 293 -64.74 -3.95 10.83
C GLU A 293 -63.61 -4.78 11.43
N ILE A 294 -62.90 -5.54 10.61
CA ILE A 294 -61.77 -6.35 11.02
C ILE A 294 -60.60 -5.49 11.43
N PHE A 295 -60.29 -4.40 10.69
CA PHE A 295 -59.25 -3.47 11.06
C PHE A 295 -59.51 -2.86 12.46
N THR A 296 -60.72 -2.50 12.75
CA THR A 296 -61.06 -1.94 14.05
C THR A 296 -60.89 -2.93 15.20
N LEU A 297 -61.05 -4.23 14.92
CA LEU A 297 -60.78 -5.28 15.90
C LEU A 297 -59.32 -5.28 16.37
N SER A 298 -58.35 -4.96 15.51
CA SER A 298 -56.92 -4.94 15.88
C SER A 298 -56.59 -3.96 17.00
N LYS A 299 -57.41 -2.93 17.20
CA LYS A 299 -57.27 -1.92 18.26
C LYS A 299 -57.88 -2.35 19.59
N ASN A 300 -58.59 -3.45 19.63
CA ASN A 300 -59.23 -3.94 20.86
C ASN A 300 -58.29 -4.89 21.62
N PRO A 301 -58.06 -4.74 22.92
CA PRO A 301 -57.20 -5.63 23.71
C PRO A 301 -57.67 -7.11 23.68
N ASP A 302 -58.99 -7.36 23.54
CA ASP A 302 -59.60 -8.68 23.49
C ASP A 302 -59.80 -9.19 22.04
N PHE A 303 -59.11 -8.62 21.07
CA PHE A 303 -59.30 -8.91 19.66
C PHE A 303 -59.24 -10.40 19.30
N LEU A 304 -58.49 -11.21 20.06
CA LEU A 304 -58.39 -12.64 19.78
C LEU A 304 -59.74 -13.36 19.99
N ALA A 305 -60.43 -13.08 21.09
CA ALA A 305 -61.73 -13.65 21.39
C ALA A 305 -62.83 -13.12 20.42
N LEU A 306 -62.83 -11.83 20.19
CA LEU A 306 -63.74 -11.15 19.29
C LEU A 306 -63.60 -11.64 17.83
N PHE A 307 -62.35 -11.86 17.37
CA PHE A 307 -62.11 -12.41 16.05
C PHE A 307 -62.56 -13.87 15.93
N ALA A 308 -62.32 -14.68 16.96
CA ALA A 308 -62.78 -16.07 16.96
C ALA A 308 -64.34 -16.17 16.91
N GLU A 309 -65.02 -15.28 17.63
CA GLU A 309 -66.48 -15.14 17.57
C GLU A 309 -66.97 -14.64 16.20
N LEU A 310 -66.34 -13.61 15.65
CA LEU A 310 -66.63 -13.10 14.31
C LEU A 310 -66.48 -14.20 13.25
N TYR A 311 -65.37 -14.97 13.31
CA TYR A 311 -65.14 -16.08 12.41
C TYR A 311 -66.24 -17.15 12.49
N LYS A 312 -66.61 -17.53 13.70
CA LYS A 312 -67.63 -18.55 13.96
C LYS A 312 -69.03 -18.11 13.46
N ASN A 313 -69.32 -16.83 13.64
CA ASN A 313 -70.63 -16.27 13.29
C ASN A 313 -70.71 -15.76 11.85
N SER A 314 -69.63 -15.77 11.12
CA SER A 314 -69.55 -15.18 9.76
C SER A 314 -70.37 -15.89 8.70
N GLY A 315 -70.66 -17.15 8.91
CA GLY A 315 -71.34 -17.98 7.92
C GLY A 315 -70.56 -18.20 6.62
N VAL A 316 -69.33 -17.73 6.56
CA VAL A 316 -68.50 -17.84 5.34
C VAL A 316 -67.86 -19.23 5.27
N GLU A 317 -68.18 -19.94 4.20
CA GLU A 317 -67.50 -21.20 3.94
C GLU A 317 -66.10 -20.91 3.39
N VAL A 318 -65.08 -21.20 4.24
CA VAL A 318 -63.68 -20.99 3.86
C VAL A 318 -63.09 -22.31 3.35
N VAL A 319 -62.58 -22.33 2.17
CA VAL A 319 -61.81 -23.47 1.61
C VAL A 319 -60.32 -23.17 1.73
N VAL A 320 -59.59 -24.06 2.40
CA VAL A 320 -58.11 -23.94 2.48
C VAL A 320 -57.52 -24.77 1.34
N PRO A 321 -56.82 -24.14 0.35
CA PRO A 321 -56.21 -24.87 -0.72
C PRO A 321 -55.17 -25.88 -0.22
N PRO A 322 -54.97 -27.04 -0.88
CA PRO A 322 -53.99 -28.05 -0.45
C PRO A 322 -52.55 -27.55 -0.40
N ASP A 323 -52.23 -26.59 -1.26
CA ASP A 323 -50.95 -25.93 -1.42
C ASP A 323 -50.84 -24.59 -0.67
N TYR A 324 -51.75 -24.32 0.26
CA TYR A 324 -51.79 -23.08 1.01
C TYR A 324 -50.57 -22.88 1.87
N ASP A 325 -49.76 -21.88 1.59
CA ASP A 325 -48.63 -21.46 2.40
C ASP A 325 -49.08 -20.38 3.45
N PRO A 326 -49.11 -20.72 4.72
CA PRO A 326 -49.48 -19.77 5.77
C PRO A 326 -48.39 -18.75 6.04
N HIS A 327 -47.17 -19.00 5.56
CA HIS A 327 -46.00 -18.15 5.63
C HIS A 327 -45.40 -17.97 4.24
N PRO A 328 -46.13 -17.35 3.29
CA PRO A 328 -45.51 -17.04 2.04
C PRO A 328 -44.22 -16.31 2.33
N GLY A 329 -43.11 -16.89 1.86
CA GLY A 329 -41.77 -16.59 2.30
C GLY A 329 -41.47 -15.10 2.42
N SER A 330 -40.63 -14.75 3.35
CA SER A 330 -40.23 -13.37 3.61
C SER A 330 -39.84 -12.66 2.30
N GLY A 331 -40.74 -11.92 1.71
CA GLY A 331 -40.57 -11.22 0.45
C GLY A 331 -41.63 -11.46 -0.60
N LYS A 332 -42.41 -12.57 -0.58
CA LYS A 332 -43.42 -12.84 -1.58
C LYS A 332 -44.86 -12.48 -1.16
N GLY A 333 -45.18 -12.36 0.12
CA GLY A 333 -46.60 -12.32 0.57
C GLY A 333 -47.15 -10.95 0.91
N TRP A 334 -46.37 -9.97 1.21
CA TRP A 334 -46.88 -8.74 1.84
C TRP A 334 -46.65 -7.45 1.03
N TRP A 335 -45.86 -7.50 -0.05
CA TRP A 335 -45.46 -6.33 -0.82
C TRP A 335 -45.48 -6.66 -2.32
N ASN A 336 -46.62 -6.54 -2.93
CA ASN A 336 -46.82 -6.98 -4.31
C ASN A 336 -46.27 -6.03 -5.37
N THR A 337 -45.72 -4.89 -4.99
CA THR A 337 -45.20 -3.90 -5.93
C THR A 337 -43.71 -3.73 -5.77
N LYS A 338 -42.97 -4.01 -6.83
CA LYS A 338 -41.56 -3.61 -6.94
C LYS A 338 -41.51 -2.09 -6.91
N LEU A 339 -40.73 -1.54 -6.00
CA LEU A 339 -40.42 -0.13 -6.01
C LEU A 339 -39.63 0.23 -7.24
N ASN A 340 -39.94 1.38 -7.83
CA ASN A 340 -39.05 1.98 -8.81
C ASN A 340 -37.82 2.55 -8.09
N PRO A 341 -36.60 2.02 -8.33
CA PRO A 341 -35.42 2.43 -7.59
C PRO A 341 -35.10 3.91 -7.73
N HIS A 342 -35.31 4.49 -8.91
CA HIS A 342 -35.03 5.91 -9.16
C HIS A 342 -35.97 6.81 -8.34
N ARG A 343 -37.26 6.45 -8.24
CA ARG A 343 -38.22 7.17 -7.42
C ARG A 343 -37.93 7.05 -5.91
N VAL A 344 -37.49 5.86 -5.48
CA VAL A 344 -37.04 5.65 -4.09
C VAL A 344 -35.91 6.60 -3.74
N VAL A 345 -34.82 6.56 -4.52
CA VAL A 345 -33.65 7.41 -4.27
C VAL A 345 -34.03 8.88 -4.35
N LYS A 346 -34.85 9.28 -5.33
CA LYS A 346 -35.34 10.66 -5.44
C LYS A 346 -36.13 11.09 -4.20
N THR A 347 -36.99 10.23 -3.65
CA THR A 347 -37.72 10.53 -2.43
C THR A 347 -36.77 10.79 -1.24
N LEU A 348 -35.77 9.92 -1.07
CA LEU A 348 -34.77 10.07 -0.01
C LEU A 348 -33.98 11.38 -0.16
N ILE A 349 -33.53 11.71 -1.37
CA ILE A 349 -32.76 12.93 -1.65
C ILE A 349 -33.58 14.20 -1.38
N VAL A 350 -34.82 14.26 -1.86
CA VAL A 350 -35.71 15.42 -1.68
C VAL A 350 -35.93 15.73 -0.21
N HIS A 351 -36.10 14.71 0.59
CA HIS A 351 -36.26 14.85 2.04
C HIS A 351 -34.92 14.94 2.79
N GLY A 352 -33.80 14.95 2.08
CA GLY A 352 -32.44 15.11 2.64
C GLY A 352 -31.91 13.92 3.40
N TYR A 353 -32.46 12.74 3.23
CA TYR A 353 -31.97 11.53 3.89
C TYR A 353 -30.84 10.87 3.10
N PRO A 354 -29.73 10.42 3.75
CA PRO A 354 -29.41 10.55 5.19
C PRO A 354 -28.67 11.86 5.52
N LEU A 355 -28.31 12.66 4.54
CA LEU A 355 -27.31 13.74 4.65
C LEU A 355 -27.73 14.88 5.60
N LYS A 356 -29.05 15.18 5.68
CA LYS A 356 -29.60 16.20 6.58
C LYS A 356 -30.12 15.63 7.91
N SER A 357 -29.98 14.33 8.13
CA SER A 357 -30.40 13.69 9.37
C SER A 357 -29.42 13.99 10.49
N SER A 358 -29.90 14.03 11.74
CA SER A 358 -29.00 14.25 12.87
C SER A 358 -28.07 13.07 13.10
N ARG A 359 -26.87 13.33 13.60
CA ARG A 359 -25.89 12.28 13.92
C ARG A 359 -26.44 11.31 14.95
N GLU A 360 -27.16 11.83 15.94
CA GLU A 360 -27.78 11.02 17.01
C GLU A 360 -28.79 10.04 16.42
N SER A 361 -29.59 10.47 15.44
CA SER A 361 -30.55 9.62 14.76
C SER A 361 -29.86 8.52 13.95
N LEU A 362 -28.78 8.86 13.25
CA LEU A 362 -28.04 7.90 12.41
C LEU A 362 -27.13 6.96 13.23
N ALA A 363 -26.75 7.35 14.46
CA ALA A 363 -25.95 6.52 15.37
C ALA A 363 -26.75 5.38 16.01
N ILE A 364 -28.06 5.43 15.94
CA ILE A 364 -28.93 4.37 16.48
C ILE A 364 -28.83 3.15 15.55
N ASP A 365 -28.58 1.98 16.15
CA ASP A 365 -28.53 0.72 15.41
C ASP A 365 -29.84 0.47 14.66
N TYR A 366 -29.75 0.13 13.39
CA TYR A 366 -30.86 -0.17 12.52
C TYR A 366 -31.52 -1.52 12.86
N SER A 367 -31.81 -1.76 14.12
CA SER A 367 -32.69 -2.84 14.50
C SER A 367 -34.15 -2.45 14.12
N SER A 368 -34.85 -3.37 13.54
CA SER A 368 -36.18 -3.17 12.93
C SER A 368 -37.24 -2.48 13.81
N ALA A 369 -37.03 -2.41 15.12
CA ALA A 369 -37.98 -1.78 16.08
C ALA A 369 -37.76 -0.26 16.20
N ILE A 370 -36.62 0.27 15.79
CA ILE A 370 -36.21 1.65 16.13
C ILE A 370 -36.47 2.62 14.99
N LEU A 371 -36.65 2.12 13.77
CA LEU A 371 -36.84 2.91 12.55
C LEU A 371 -38.05 3.86 12.55
N PHE A 372 -39.01 3.64 13.44
CA PHE A 372 -40.21 4.47 13.58
C PHE A 372 -40.07 5.66 14.55
N ASN A 373 -38.98 5.72 15.30
CA ASN A 373 -38.76 6.74 16.34
C ASN A 373 -38.02 8.01 15.82
N TYR A 374 -37.82 8.13 14.50
CA TYR A 374 -37.26 9.36 13.96
C TYR A 374 -38.33 10.46 13.89
N GLU A 375 -38.42 11.26 14.93
CA GLU A 375 -39.44 12.33 15.01
C GLU A 375 -39.36 13.35 13.87
N ASN A 376 -38.16 13.54 13.28
CA ASN A 376 -37.88 14.55 12.28
C ASN A 376 -37.83 14.04 10.82
N LEU A 377 -38.10 12.77 10.55
CA LEU A 377 -38.15 12.26 9.19
C LEU A 377 -39.56 12.33 8.61
N ASP A 378 -39.63 12.63 7.32
CA ASP A 378 -40.88 12.54 6.55
C ASP A 378 -41.44 11.10 6.58
N ASP A 379 -42.77 10.97 6.64
CA ASP A 379 -43.42 9.67 6.77
C ASP A 379 -43.23 8.79 5.54
N ALA A 380 -43.08 9.37 4.33
CA ALA A 380 -42.76 8.62 3.12
C ALA A 380 -41.36 7.98 3.24
N VAL A 381 -40.38 8.75 3.74
CA VAL A 381 -39.04 8.25 4.00
C VAL A 381 -39.05 7.13 5.02
N LYS A 382 -39.78 7.30 6.14
CA LYS A 382 -39.95 6.26 7.18
C LYS A 382 -40.50 4.96 6.59
N MET A 383 -41.52 5.05 5.71
CA MET A 383 -42.08 3.87 5.04
C MET A 383 -41.05 3.18 4.13
N ILE A 384 -40.29 3.95 3.34
CA ILE A 384 -39.25 3.40 2.47
C ILE A 384 -38.19 2.69 3.31
N ILE A 385 -37.64 3.34 4.34
CA ILE A 385 -36.64 2.76 5.22
C ILE A 385 -37.15 1.48 5.88
N HIS A 386 -38.37 1.52 6.43
CA HIS A 386 -38.96 0.35 7.06
C HIS A 386 -39.07 -0.83 6.10
N LYS A 387 -39.49 -0.57 4.87
CA LYS A 387 -39.58 -1.61 3.86
C LYS A 387 -38.24 -2.19 3.47
N LEU A 388 -37.25 -1.33 3.25
CA LEU A 388 -35.91 -1.74 2.77
C LEU A 388 -35.02 -2.30 3.87
N SER A 389 -35.30 -2.00 5.15
CA SER A 389 -34.50 -2.50 6.29
C SER A 389 -34.45 -4.03 6.37
N HIS A 390 -35.45 -4.71 5.85
CA HIS A 390 -35.54 -6.17 5.84
C HIS A 390 -34.95 -6.82 4.57
N VAL A 391 -34.58 -6.00 3.58
CA VAL A 391 -34.03 -6.49 2.32
C VAL A 391 -32.50 -6.60 2.47
N ARG A 392 -31.97 -7.81 2.30
CA ARG A 392 -30.52 -8.04 2.33
C ARG A 392 -29.90 -7.67 0.99
N ALA A 393 -28.73 -7.07 1.05
CA ALA A 393 -27.94 -6.78 -0.15
C ALA A 393 -27.59 -8.08 -0.90
N LYS A 394 -27.56 -8.03 -2.23
CA LYS A 394 -27.27 -9.20 -3.08
C LYS A 394 -25.97 -9.91 -2.71
N TYR A 395 -24.91 -9.14 -2.43
CA TYR A 395 -23.59 -9.69 -2.09
C TYR A 395 -23.54 -10.40 -0.72
N ASN A 396 -24.54 -10.15 0.14
CA ASN A 396 -24.68 -10.83 1.44
C ASN A 396 -25.59 -12.06 1.36
N ASN A 397 -26.16 -12.33 0.19
CA ASN A 397 -27.14 -13.39 0.04
C ASN A 397 -26.44 -14.69 -0.35
N LYS A 398 -26.24 -15.60 0.64
CA LYS A 398 -25.67 -16.93 0.44
C LYS A 398 -26.58 -17.90 -0.34
N TRP A 399 -27.76 -17.47 -0.72
CA TRP A 399 -28.82 -18.35 -1.23
C TRP A 399 -29.02 -18.24 -2.76
N GLY A 400 -28.03 -17.86 -3.53
CA GLY A 400 -28.04 -17.99 -4.99
C GLY A 400 -29.01 -17.03 -5.68
N ASP A 401 -29.99 -17.44 -6.35
CA ASP A 401 -30.81 -16.74 -7.32
C ASP A 401 -31.43 -15.41 -6.85
N THR A 402 -30.99 -14.30 -7.42
CA THR A 402 -31.42 -12.94 -7.07
C THR A 402 -32.36 -12.32 -8.13
N GLU A 403 -32.73 -13.05 -9.17
CA GLU A 403 -33.66 -12.57 -10.17
C GLU A 403 -35.05 -12.25 -9.55
N GLY A 404 -35.40 -10.98 -9.62
CA GLY A 404 -36.64 -10.49 -9.06
C GLY A 404 -36.59 -9.98 -7.62
N MET A 405 -35.47 -10.03 -6.93
CA MET A 405 -35.32 -9.44 -5.59
C MET A 405 -35.33 -7.92 -5.63
N MET A 406 -35.89 -7.33 -4.56
CA MET A 406 -35.85 -5.89 -4.32
C MET A 406 -34.45 -5.47 -3.88
N LEU A 407 -34.00 -4.31 -4.37
CA LEU A 407 -32.72 -3.75 -3.90
C LEU A 407 -32.80 -3.42 -2.41
N SER A 408 -31.71 -3.65 -1.69
CA SER A 408 -31.55 -3.20 -0.31
C SER A 408 -31.42 -1.68 -0.24
N MET A 409 -31.44 -1.12 0.94
CA MET A 409 -31.25 0.32 1.13
C MET A 409 -29.87 0.78 0.63
N ASP A 410 -28.82 0.02 0.95
CA ASP A 410 -27.46 0.34 0.49
C ASP A 410 -27.38 0.31 -1.04
N GLU A 411 -27.96 -0.72 -1.69
CA GLU A 411 -27.99 -0.82 -3.15
C GLU A 411 -28.79 0.31 -3.81
N HIS A 412 -29.87 0.81 -3.19
CA HIS A 412 -30.56 2.00 -3.67
C HIS A 412 -29.68 3.24 -3.58
N MET A 413 -28.96 3.42 -2.44
CA MET A 413 -28.06 4.54 -2.27
C MET A 413 -26.86 4.50 -3.22
N GLU A 414 -26.35 3.33 -3.55
CA GLU A 414 -25.29 3.11 -4.54
C GLU A 414 -25.69 3.49 -5.97
N LEU A 415 -26.97 3.67 -6.26
CA LEU A 415 -27.40 4.22 -7.56
C LEU A 415 -27.05 5.70 -7.73
N TYR A 416 -26.84 6.42 -6.62
CA TYR A 416 -26.61 7.87 -6.64
C TYR A 416 -25.32 8.30 -5.95
N TYR A 417 -24.89 7.62 -4.91
CA TYR A 417 -23.72 7.95 -4.12
C TYR A 417 -22.65 6.87 -4.26
N PRO A 418 -21.37 7.25 -4.43
CA PRO A 418 -20.28 6.28 -4.43
C PRO A 418 -20.13 5.67 -3.03
N ASN A 419 -19.72 4.43 -2.96
CA ASN A 419 -19.32 3.76 -1.72
C ASN A 419 -17.81 3.74 -1.55
N SER A 420 -17.31 3.27 -0.41
CA SER A 420 -15.87 3.27 -0.10
C SER A 420 -15.05 2.39 -1.07
N LYS A 421 -15.57 1.23 -1.49
CA LYS A 421 -14.86 0.31 -2.39
C LYS A 421 -14.66 0.89 -3.78
N ASP A 422 -15.65 1.67 -4.26
CA ASP A 422 -15.59 2.33 -5.57
C ASP A 422 -14.52 3.42 -5.57
N ILE A 423 -14.50 4.26 -4.53
CA ILE A 423 -13.47 5.29 -4.38
C ILE A 423 -12.08 4.66 -4.20
N ALA A 424 -11.97 3.56 -3.44
CA ALA A 424 -10.70 2.84 -3.31
C ALA A 424 -10.23 2.28 -4.65
N GLY A 425 -11.15 1.77 -5.49
CA GLY A 425 -10.83 1.30 -6.85
C GLY A 425 -10.26 2.39 -7.74
N LEU A 426 -10.84 3.61 -7.70
CA LEU A 426 -10.30 4.77 -8.42
C LEU A 426 -8.89 5.14 -7.91
N VAL A 427 -8.69 5.19 -6.60
CA VAL A 427 -7.38 5.50 -6.00
C VAL A 427 -6.35 4.44 -6.40
N LEU A 428 -6.68 3.14 -6.34
CA LEU A 428 -5.80 2.06 -6.77
C LEU A 428 -5.43 2.17 -8.25
N PHE A 429 -6.39 2.52 -9.09
CA PHE A 429 -6.14 2.66 -10.52
C PHE A 429 -5.21 3.84 -10.81
N MET A 430 -5.43 4.99 -10.16
CA MET A 430 -4.51 6.13 -10.26
C MET A 430 -3.11 5.80 -9.72
N MET A 431 -3.00 5.05 -8.62
CA MET A 431 -1.71 4.58 -8.10
C MET A 431 -0.98 3.69 -9.11
N LEU A 432 -1.71 2.79 -9.78
CA LEU A 432 -1.14 1.89 -10.78
C LEU A 432 -0.65 2.63 -12.02
N GLN A 433 -1.38 3.64 -12.46
CA GLN A 433 -1.06 4.39 -13.68
C GLN A 433 0.02 5.46 -13.48
N ALA A 434 -0.01 6.18 -12.37
CA ALA A 434 0.91 7.28 -12.10
C ALA A 434 2.17 6.86 -11.33
N GLY A 435 2.22 5.65 -10.77
CA GLY A 435 3.30 5.20 -9.90
C GLY A 435 3.35 5.95 -8.57
N TRP A 436 2.27 6.64 -8.20
CA TRP A 436 2.18 7.40 -6.97
C TRP A 436 1.73 6.52 -5.80
N ASN A 437 2.13 6.90 -4.60
CA ASN A 437 1.61 6.23 -3.42
C ASN A 437 0.21 6.75 -3.06
N LYS A 438 -0.49 6.03 -2.19
CA LYS A 438 -1.85 6.40 -1.75
C LYS A 438 -1.94 7.87 -1.31
N GLU A 439 -1.02 8.32 -0.46
CA GLU A 439 -1.10 9.66 0.08
C GLU A 439 -0.90 10.75 -0.97
N THR A 440 -0.07 10.49 -1.98
CA THR A 440 0.10 11.43 -3.09
C THR A 440 -1.19 11.54 -3.92
N VAL A 441 -1.87 10.40 -4.16
CA VAL A 441 -3.14 10.39 -4.90
C VAL A 441 -4.24 11.10 -4.10
N VAL A 442 -4.37 10.82 -2.82
CA VAL A 442 -5.43 11.42 -2.00
C VAL A 442 -5.17 12.88 -1.63
N ASP A 443 -3.92 13.34 -1.73
CA ASP A 443 -3.53 14.73 -1.52
C ASP A 443 -3.60 15.58 -2.82
N ILE A 444 -4.08 15.05 -3.94
CA ILE A 444 -4.28 15.83 -5.17
C ILE A 444 -5.26 16.98 -4.90
N ASP A 445 -4.85 18.20 -5.22
CA ASP A 445 -5.73 19.35 -5.10
C ASP A 445 -6.83 19.31 -6.16
N LYS A 446 -8.10 19.28 -5.73
CA LYS A 446 -9.27 19.24 -6.60
C LYS A 446 -9.36 20.41 -7.59
N ASN A 447 -8.71 21.52 -7.30
CA ASN A 447 -8.78 22.75 -8.10
C ASN A 447 -7.46 23.06 -8.82
N ASN A 448 -6.33 22.49 -8.37
CA ASN A 448 -5.01 22.79 -8.89
C ASN A 448 -4.18 21.51 -9.05
N PHE A 449 -4.49 20.71 -10.05
CA PHE A 449 -3.78 19.44 -10.35
C PHE A 449 -3.15 19.44 -11.74
N LEU A 450 -3.38 20.48 -12.56
CA LEU A 450 -2.76 20.60 -13.87
C LEU A 450 -1.54 21.50 -13.78
N HIS A 451 -0.40 21.00 -14.25
CA HIS A 451 0.83 21.77 -14.30
C HIS A 451 0.76 22.85 -15.38
N GLY A 452 1.33 24.02 -15.12
CA GLY A 452 1.33 25.16 -16.05
C GLY A 452 1.90 24.86 -17.44
N LEU A 453 2.82 23.89 -17.54
CA LEU A 453 3.39 23.45 -18.82
C LEU A 453 2.41 22.62 -19.68
N THR A 454 1.24 22.26 -19.17
CA THR A 454 0.23 21.51 -19.95
C THR A 454 -0.15 22.23 -21.24
N SER A 455 -0.19 23.55 -21.22
CA SER A 455 -0.51 24.37 -22.40
C SER A 455 0.58 24.40 -23.47
N ALA A 456 1.79 23.94 -23.15
CA ALA A 456 2.93 23.88 -24.06
C ALA A 456 3.17 22.51 -24.67
N ILE A 457 2.31 21.52 -24.35
CA ILE A 457 2.37 20.14 -24.81
C ILE A 457 1.20 19.90 -25.78
N GLU A 458 1.15 18.73 -26.40
CA GLU A 458 0.05 18.31 -27.26
C GLU A 458 -1.29 18.42 -26.54
N GLU A 459 -2.35 18.79 -27.26
CA GLU A 459 -3.65 19.11 -26.68
C GLU A 459 -4.28 17.96 -25.88
N ASN A 460 -4.05 16.73 -26.33
CA ASN A 460 -4.53 15.52 -25.66
C ASN A 460 -3.65 15.09 -24.48
N ILE A 461 -2.42 15.59 -24.33
CA ILE A 461 -1.55 15.25 -23.22
C ILE A 461 -1.69 16.27 -22.10
N LYS A 462 -2.04 15.79 -20.91
CA LYS A 462 -2.13 16.60 -19.69
C LYS A 462 -0.98 16.24 -18.76
N LEU A 463 -0.28 17.24 -18.27
CA LEU A 463 0.72 17.09 -17.23
C LEU A 463 0.06 17.33 -15.88
N ILE A 464 -0.11 16.25 -15.12
CA ILE A 464 -0.73 16.27 -13.80
C ILE A 464 0.36 16.38 -12.75
N PHE A 465 0.12 17.14 -11.71
CA PHE A 465 1.01 17.18 -10.55
C PHE A 465 0.27 16.97 -9.24
N ALA A 466 1.00 16.44 -8.27
CA ALA A 466 0.58 16.38 -6.88
C ALA A 466 1.74 16.79 -5.98
N GLU A 467 1.44 17.44 -4.87
CA GLU A 467 2.44 17.87 -3.92
C GLU A 467 2.77 16.77 -2.91
N LYS A 468 4.06 16.54 -2.71
CA LYS A 468 4.56 15.60 -1.72
C LYS A 468 5.12 16.34 -0.51
N ASN A 469 4.37 16.36 0.56
CA ASN A 469 4.75 17.08 1.79
C ASN A 469 5.59 16.23 2.77
N ARG A 470 6.03 15.03 2.40
CA ARG A 470 6.84 14.16 3.26
C ARG A 470 8.32 14.53 3.20
N GLY A 471 8.93 14.76 4.35
CA GLY A 471 10.38 14.85 4.49
C GLY A 471 10.97 16.26 4.64
N GLN A 472 10.16 17.30 4.66
CA GLN A 472 10.65 18.62 5.07
C GLN A 472 10.82 18.60 6.60
N GLY A 473 12.07 18.48 7.07
CA GLY A 473 12.38 18.65 8.49
C GLY A 473 12.04 20.06 8.96
N ALA A 474 11.68 20.21 10.23
CA ALA A 474 11.30 21.50 10.83
C ALA A 474 12.35 22.63 10.66
N ASN A 475 13.58 22.28 10.31
CA ASN A 475 14.71 23.20 10.16
C ASN A 475 15.10 23.48 8.70
N VAL A 476 14.34 23.01 7.73
CA VAL A 476 14.58 23.37 6.32
C VAL A 476 13.72 24.56 6.02
N PRO A 477 14.30 25.68 5.48
CA PRO A 477 13.51 26.81 5.02
C PRO A 477 12.39 26.30 4.10
N TYR A 478 11.20 26.91 4.15
CA TYR A 478 10.07 26.55 3.31
C TYR A 478 10.50 26.63 1.84
N PHE A 479 10.94 25.51 1.31
CA PHE A 479 11.04 25.34 -0.14
C PHE A 479 9.67 24.88 -0.62
N ALA A 480 9.31 25.29 -1.82
CA ALA A 480 8.10 24.84 -2.47
C ALA A 480 7.94 23.33 -2.32
N PRO A 481 6.75 22.82 -2.00
CA PRO A 481 6.53 21.39 -1.82
C PRO A 481 7.00 20.65 -3.06
N LYS A 482 7.58 19.47 -2.85
CA LYS A 482 8.08 18.65 -3.96
C LYS A 482 6.92 18.22 -4.85
N GLN A 483 6.94 18.66 -6.09
CA GLN A 483 5.95 18.28 -7.09
C GLN A 483 6.29 16.93 -7.70
N MET A 484 5.31 16.05 -7.73
CA MET A 484 5.36 14.77 -8.46
C MET A 484 4.57 14.93 -9.74
N LEU A 485 5.17 14.62 -10.86
CA LEU A 485 4.59 14.82 -12.18
C LEU A 485 4.18 13.48 -12.79
N SER A 486 3.08 13.48 -13.55
CA SER A 486 2.66 12.35 -14.37
C SER A 486 2.00 12.89 -15.66
N THR A 487 2.32 12.28 -16.77
CA THR A 487 1.62 12.53 -18.03
C THR A 487 0.35 11.69 -18.10
N SER A 488 -0.70 12.23 -18.70
CA SER A 488 -1.99 11.58 -18.81
C SER A 488 -2.66 11.99 -20.13
N ASP A 489 -3.16 11.02 -20.87
CA ASP A 489 -3.88 11.24 -22.12
C ASP A 489 -5.36 11.55 -21.82
N SER A 490 -5.83 12.72 -22.23
CA SER A 490 -7.22 13.14 -22.02
C SER A 490 -8.24 12.36 -22.88
N ASP A 491 -7.79 11.75 -23.98
CA ASP A 491 -8.65 10.97 -24.88
C ASP A 491 -8.90 9.56 -24.34
N ASN A 492 -7.99 9.08 -23.48
CA ASN A 492 -8.17 7.80 -22.82
C ASN A 492 -9.10 7.95 -21.59
N PRO A 493 -10.32 7.37 -21.65
CA PRO A 493 -11.28 7.49 -20.56
C PRO A 493 -10.77 6.96 -19.21
N TYR A 494 -9.84 6.04 -19.21
CA TYR A 494 -9.27 5.44 -18.00
C TYR A 494 -8.01 6.16 -17.51
N SER A 495 -7.57 7.23 -18.16
CA SER A 495 -6.38 7.96 -17.77
C SER A 495 -6.52 8.64 -16.40
N THR A 496 -5.40 8.88 -15.73
CA THR A 496 -5.37 9.53 -14.42
C THR A 496 -6.12 10.88 -14.45
N TYR A 497 -6.01 11.66 -15.52
CA TYR A 497 -6.74 12.91 -15.71
C TYR A 497 -8.25 12.70 -15.63
N ASN A 498 -8.77 11.76 -16.42
CA ASN A 498 -10.21 11.48 -16.47
C ASN A 498 -10.71 10.80 -15.17
N LEU A 499 -9.86 10.03 -14.48
CA LEU A 499 -10.21 9.48 -13.17
C LEU A 499 -10.31 10.57 -12.10
N ILE A 500 -9.47 11.61 -12.13
CA ILE A 500 -9.58 12.77 -11.23
C ILE A 500 -10.90 13.51 -11.50
N LEU A 501 -11.26 13.76 -12.76
CA LEU A 501 -12.51 14.41 -13.11
C LEU A 501 -13.72 13.57 -12.65
N LEU A 502 -13.69 12.27 -12.90
CA LEU A 502 -14.72 11.35 -12.42
C LEU A 502 -14.85 11.38 -10.89
N SER A 503 -13.71 11.33 -10.17
CA SER A 503 -13.71 11.41 -8.70
C SER A 503 -14.39 12.68 -8.20
N LYS A 504 -14.12 13.83 -8.82
CA LYS A 504 -14.77 15.12 -8.49
C LYS A 504 -16.29 15.03 -8.71
N GLU A 505 -16.70 14.50 -9.83
CA GLU A 505 -18.11 14.43 -10.25
C GLU A 505 -18.91 13.49 -9.33
N ILE A 506 -18.38 12.30 -9.06
CA ILE A 506 -19.11 11.32 -8.24
C ILE A 506 -19.21 11.72 -6.78
N SER A 507 -18.20 12.40 -6.24
CA SER A 507 -18.18 12.85 -4.86
C SER A 507 -18.86 14.20 -4.63
N ALA A 508 -19.17 14.93 -5.67
CA ALA A 508 -19.75 16.28 -5.59
C ALA A 508 -20.97 16.39 -4.64
N PRO A 509 -21.95 15.46 -4.64
CA PRO A 509 -23.10 15.54 -3.72
C PRO A 509 -22.74 15.37 -2.24
N LEU A 510 -21.56 14.81 -1.95
CA LEU A 510 -21.10 14.49 -0.61
C LEU A 510 -20.01 15.45 -0.09
N ALA A 511 -19.41 16.23 -0.99
CA ALA A 511 -18.22 17.04 -0.71
C ALA A 511 -18.41 17.96 0.49
N ALA A 512 -19.51 18.71 0.56
CA ALA A 512 -19.79 19.66 1.63
C ALA A 512 -19.88 19.01 3.03
N TYR A 513 -20.19 17.74 3.10
CA TYR A 513 -20.35 17.00 4.35
C TYR A 513 -19.04 16.50 4.96
N VAL A 514 -17.94 16.55 4.19
CA VAL A 514 -16.61 16.11 4.66
C VAL A 514 -15.57 17.24 4.72
N GLU A 515 -15.81 18.40 4.13
CA GLU A 515 -14.84 19.50 4.07
C GLU A 515 -14.39 19.99 5.47
N HIS A 516 -15.21 19.80 6.50
CA HIS A 516 -14.90 20.15 7.88
C HIS A 516 -14.15 19.06 8.64
N LEU A 517 -13.99 17.87 8.04
CA LEU A 517 -13.34 16.75 8.71
C LEU A 517 -11.81 16.90 8.64
N ILE A 518 -11.17 16.65 9.77
CA ILE A 518 -9.72 16.62 9.89
C ILE A 518 -9.32 15.18 10.19
N ASP A 519 -8.44 14.61 9.36
CA ASP A 519 -7.89 13.27 9.62
C ASP A 519 -7.09 13.28 10.92
N PRO A 520 -7.48 12.49 11.94
CA PRO A 520 -6.84 12.49 13.24
C PRO A 520 -5.39 11.98 13.22
N LEU A 521 -5.02 11.19 12.20
CA LEU A 521 -3.67 10.65 12.08
C LEU A 521 -2.69 11.63 11.44
N ARG A 522 -3.16 12.45 10.51
CA ARG A 522 -2.32 13.38 9.74
C ARG A 522 -2.51 14.83 10.16
N ASN A 523 -3.56 15.13 10.92
CA ASN A 523 -3.99 16.48 11.28
C ASN A 523 -4.11 17.39 10.05
N LYS A 524 -4.76 16.87 8.99
CA LYS A 524 -5.02 17.57 7.72
C LYS A 524 -6.50 17.50 7.38
N PRO A 525 -7.05 18.52 6.72
CA PRO A 525 -8.37 18.40 6.13
C PRO A 525 -8.45 17.20 5.18
N VAL A 526 -9.55 16.48 5.20
CA VAL A 526 -9.78 15.39 4.24
C VAL A 526 -10.09 15.95 2.86
N ASN A 527 -9.73 15.19 1.82
CA ASN A 527 -10.01 15.61 0.46
C ASN A 527 -11.44 15.20 0.05
N SER A 528 -12.30 16.20 -0.10
CA SER A 528 -13.71 15.99 -0.46
C SER A 528 -13.92 15.31 -1.83
N MET A 529 -12.90 15.30 -2.70
CA MET A 529 -12.93 14.59 -3.98
C MET A 529 -13.02 13.06 -3.81
N TYR A 530 -12.73 12.55 -2.64
CA TYR A 530 -12.77 11.11 -2.32
C TYR A 530 -13.81 10.79 -1.25
N ALA A 531 -14.87 11.60 -1.17
CA ALA A 531 -16.00 11.37 -0.30
C ALA A 531 -16.88 10.22 -0.79
N PHE A 532 -17.42 9.45 0.14
CA PHE A 532 -18.32 8.33 -0.13
C PHE A 532 -19.41 8.21 0.93
N LEU A 533 -20.52 7.55 0.58
CA LEU A 533 -21.56 7.20 1.54
C LEU A 533 -21.21 5.88 2.22
N ARG A 534 -21.20 5.87 3.56
CA ARG A 534 -21.00 4.65 4.36
C ARG A 534 -22.25 3.76 4.28
N PRO A 535 -22.09 2.42 4.30
CA PRO A 535 -23.24 1.53 4.41
C PRO A 535 -23.93 1.72 5.77
N LEU A 536 -25.24 1.48 5.80
CA LEU A 536 -26.10 1.65 6.98
C LEU A 536 -25.53 1.07 8.27
N ASN A 537 -25.02 -0.16 8.19
CA ASN A 537 -24.46 -0.86 9.34
C ASN A 537 -23.18 -0.23 9.92
N ALA A 538 -22.57 0.69 9.19
CA ALA A 538 -21.36 1.39 9.65
C ALA A 538 -21.68 2.71 10.37
N TRP A 539 -22.89 3.26 10.24
CA TRP A 539 -23.24 4.57 10.81
C TRP A 539 -23.16 4.59 12.33
N ALA A 540 -23.67 3.54 12.99
CA ALA A 540 -23.57 3.44 14.45
C ALA A 540 -22.13 3.45 14.94
N ARG A 541 -21.23 2.74 14.27
CA ARG A 541 -19.79 2.70 14.57
C ARG A 541 -19.06 4.01 14.25
N ALA A 542 -19.59 4.79 13.34
CA ALA A 542 -19.06 6.08 12.92
C ALA A 542 -19.78 7.25 13.62
N GLU A 543 -20.38 7.03 14.77
CA GLU A 543 -21.07 8.06 15.56
C GLU A 543 -22.09 8.88 14.76
N GLY A 544 -22.85 8.21 13.89
CA GLY A 544 -23.84 8.84 13.02
C GLY A 544 -23.26 9.55 11.79
N GLN A 545 -21.97 9.41 11.49
CA GLN A 545 -21.38 9.94 10.27
C GLN A 545 -21.76 9.05 9.08
N ALA A 546 -22.75 9.46 8.31
CA ALA A 546 -23.15 8.75 7.09
C ALA A 546 -22.12 8.93 5.95
N VAL A 547 -21.41 10.05 5.89
CA VAL A 547 -20.42 10.36 4.86
C VAL A 547 -19.02 10.15 5.42
N GLY A 548 -18.17 9.49 4.64
CA GLY A 548 -16.75 9.30 4.91
C GLY A 548 -15.89 9.85 3.79
N ALA A 549 -14.60 9.89 4.02
CA ALA A 549 -13.60 10.15 2.99
C ALA A 549 -12.52 9.06 3.04
N ILE A 550 -12.02 8.68 1.87
CA ILE A 550 -11.11 7.51 1.76
C ILE A 550 -9.76 7.75 2.44
N ASP A 551 -9.40 8.98 2.67
CA ASP A 551 -8.16 9.40 3.34
C ASP A 551 -8.32 9.58 4.86
N TYR A 552 -9.52 9.37 5.41
CA TYR A 552 -9.81 9.44 6.84
C TYR A 552 -9.47 8.14 7.55
N GLY A 553 -8.54 8.20 8.51
CA GLY A 553 -8.18 7.06 9.35
C GLY A 553 -7.74 5.82 8.58
N GLY A 554 -8.40 4.68 8.86
CA GLY A 554 -8.13 3.37 8.23
C GLY A 554 -9.04 3.00 7.06
N ASP A 555 -9.93 3.89 6.63
CA ASP A 555 -11.01 3.60 5.68
C ASP A 555 -10.51 3.02 4.35
N PHE A 556 -9.34 3.49 3.86
CA PHE A 556 -8.77 2.98 2.61
C PHE A 556 -8.46 1.48 2.64
N ALA A 557 -7.77 1.00 3.68
CA ALA A 557 -7.41 -0.41 3.77
C ALA A 557 -8.65 -1.30 3.89
N PHE A 558 -9.66 -0.85 4.64
CA PHE A 558 -10.93 -1.53 4.76
C PHE A 558 -11.65 -1.61 3.42
N ALA A 559 -11.72 -0.50 2.68
CA ALA A 559 -12.36 -0.41 1.38
C ALA A 559 -11.67 -1.30 0.32
N VAL A 560 -10.32 -1.33 0.32
CA VAL A 560 -9.56 -2.23 -0.56
C VAL A 560 -9.83 -3.70 -0.23
N ASN A 561 -9.93 -4.08 1.06
CA ASN A 561 -10.30 -5.45 1.44
C ASN A 561 -11.70 -5.81 0.95
N GLN A 562 -12.67 -4.89 1.02
CA GLN A 562 -14.01 -5.08 0.46
C GLN A 562 -13.95 -5.26 -1.07
N LEU A 563 -13.20 -4.42 -1.77
CA LEU A 563 -12.99 -4.54 -3.21
C LEU A 563 -12.44 -5.93 -3.57
N LEU A 564 -11.39 -6.38 -2.89
CA LEU A 564 -10.77 -7.69 -3.11
C LEU A 564 -11.70 -8.87 -2.76
N SER A 565 -12.70 -8.66 -1.91
CA SER A 565 -13.71 -9.68 -1.64
C SER A 565 -14.70 -9.86 -2.80
N LEU A 566 -14.95 -8.83 -3.58
CA LEU A 566 -15.91 -8.79 -4.69
C LEU A 566 -15.26 -9.06 -6.05
N HIS A 567 -14.08 -8.51 -6.26
CA HIS A 567 -13.31 -8.68 -7.49
C HIS A 567 -12.12 -9.60 -7.27
N GLU A 568 -11.94 -10.56 -8.17
CA GLU A 568 -10.82 -11.48 -8.09
C GLU A 568 -9.57 -10.86 -8.69
N VAL A 569 -8.60 -10.55 -7.84
CA VAL A 569 -7.25 -10.17 -8.26
C VAL A 569 -6.35 -11.38 -8.04
N ILE A 570 -5.82 -11.92 -9.15
CA ILE A 570 -5.06 -13.17 -9.15
C ILE A 570 -3.58 -12.86 -9.40
N GLU A 571 -2.74 -13.29 -8.49
CA GLU A 571 -1.29 -13.12 -8.53
C GLU A 571 -0.61 -14.49 -8.53
N ASN A 572 0.08 -14.84 -9.61
CA ASN A 572 0.74 -16.15 -9.76
C ASN A 572 -0.20 -17.33 -9.45
N GLY A 573 -1.44 -17.27 -9.92
CA GLY A 573 -2.46 -18.30 -9.69
C GLY A 573 -3.12 -18.28 -8.31
N ALA A 574 -2.75 -17.36 -7.40
CA ALA A 574 -3.35 -17.21 -6.08
C ALA A 574 -4.13 -15.89 -5.99
N ARG A 575 -5.29 -15.91 -5.30
CA ARG A 575 -6.11 -14.71 -5.09
C ARG A 575 -5.50 -13.83 -4.02
N ILE A 576 -5.33 -12.54 -4.31
CA ILE A 576 -4.98 -11.52 -3.31
C ILE A 576 -6.24 -11.21 -2.49
N THR A 577 -6.13 -11.32 -1.16
CA THR A 577 -7.25 -11.11 -0.23
C THR A 577 -7.03 -9.96 0.74
N SER A 578 -5.84 -9.34 0.75
CA SER A 578 -5.49 -8.30 1.71
C SER A 578 -4.92 -7.06 1.03
N ALA A 579 -5.36 -5.89 1.48
CA ALA A 579 -4.85 -4.60 1.05
C ALA A 579 -3.33 -4.46 1.28
N SER A 580 -2.80 -5.05 2.35
CA SER A 580 -1.36 -5.02 2.65
C SER A 580 -0.51 -5.74 1.60
N ASN A 581 -1.06 -6.77 0.96
CA ASN A 581 -0.38 -7.55 -0.07
C ASN A 581 -0.46 -6.91 -1.46
N LEU A 582 -1.29 -5.88 -1.62
CA LEU A 582 -1.53 -5.19 -2.89
C LEU A 582 -0.92 -3.79 -2.92
N THR A 583 -1.34 -2.92 -1.99
CA THR A 583 -1.14 -1.47 -2.09
C THR A 583 0.33 -1.04 -2.07
N GLY A 584 1.16 -1.76 -1.29
CA GLY A 584 2.60 -1.51 -1.23
C GLY A 584 3.35 -1.84 -2.52
N ARG A 585 2.80 -2.74 -3.33
CA ARG A 585 3.44 -3.26 -4.55
C ARG A 585 3.19 -2.41 -5.79
N LEU A 586 2.13 -1.60 -5.83
CA LEU A 586 1.70 -0.87 -7.03
C LEU A 586 2.78 0.05 -7.59
N ARG A 587 3.53 0.71 -6.71
CA ARG A 587 4.60 1.61 -7.12
C ARG A 587 5.81 0.85 -7.73
N ALA A 588 6.19 -0.27 -7.14
CA ALA A 588 7.20 -1.16 -7.70
C ALA A 588 6.73 -1.75 -9.05
N THR A 589 5.46 -2.11 -9.13
CA THR A 589 4.82 -2.58 -10.36
C THR A 589 4.88 -1.53 -11.47
N TRP A 590 4.48 -0.29 -11.17
CA TRP A 590 4.53 0.79 -12.13
C TRP A 590 5.96 1.01 -12.66
N LEU A 591 6.96 1.05 -11.78
CA LEU A 591 8.36 1.19 -12.17
C LEU A 591 8.81 0.03 -13.06
N TYR A 592 8.49 -1.21 -12.66
CA TYR A 592 8.88 -2.41 -13.39
C TYR A 592 8.36 -2.43 -14.83
N TYR A 593 7.10 -2.03 -15.06
CA TYR A 593 6.51 -2.03 -16.40
C TYR A 593 6.91 -0.80 -17.24
N ASN A 594 7.18 0.35 -16.61
CA ASN A 594 7.56 1.56 -17.36
C ASN A 594 9.08 1.65 -17.63
N ALA A 595 9.90 0.87 -16.94
CA ALA A 595 11.35 0.88 -17.10
C ALA A 595 11.83 0.49 -18.52
N ASP A 596 10.98 -0.17 -19.32
CA ASP A 596 11.33 -0.55 -20.71
C ASP A 596 11.20 0.61 -21.71
N HIS A 597 10.35 1.60 -21.40
CA HIS A 597 9.95 2.63 -22.34
C HIS A 597 10.39 4.04 -21.93
N THR A 598 10.74 4.23 -20.66
CA THR A 598 11.07 5.53 -20.09
C THR A 598 12.46 5.50 -19.45
N PRO A 599 13.32 6.49 -19.71
CA PRO A 599 14.63 6.58 -19.06
C PRO A 599 14.49 6.60 -17.52
N TYR A 600 15.36 5.85 -16.86
CA TYR A 600 15.27 5.62 -15.40
C TYR A 600 15.35 6.92 -14.56
N ALA A 601 16.10 7.91 -15.04
CA ALA A 601 16.18 9.23 -14.38
C ALA A 601 14.82 9.92 -14.34
N PHE A 602 14.04 9.85 -15.43
CA PHE A 602 12.68 10.40 -15.48
C PHE A 602 11.73 9.63 -14.56
N LEU A 603 11.81 8.29 -14.56
CA LEU A 603 11.00 7.47 -13.65
C LEU A 603 11.27 7.81 -12.19
N SER A 604 12.55 7.97 -11.80
CA SER A 604 12.94 8.39 -10.47
C SER A 604 12.37 9.76 -10.09
N GLN A 605 12.40 10.70 -11.01
CA GLN A 605 11.84 12.04 -10.84
C GLN A 605 10.31 12.00 -10.73
N MET A 606 9.62 11.25 -11.58
CA MET A 606 8.16 11.05 -11.52
C MET A 606 7.73 10.41 -10.18
N MET A 607 8.55 9.52 -9.64
CA MET A 607 8.37 8.95 -8.30
C MET A 607 8.71 9.94 -7.19
N GLY A 608 9.24 11.13 -7.51
CA GLY A 608 9.63 12.14 -6.55
C GLY A 608 10.77 11.72 -5.62
N HIS A 609 11.76 10.99 -6.11
CA HIS A 609 12.96 10.65 -5.37
C HIS A 609 14.03 11.73 -5.57
N GLU A 610 14.76 12.05 -4.51
CA GLU A 610 15.86 13.04 -4.56
C GLU A 610 17.13 12.41 -5.13
N SER A 611 17.34 11.12 -4.82
CA SER A 611 18.45 10.37 -5.37
C SER A 611 17.94 9.16 -6.15
N ARG A 612 18.67 8.79 -7.16
CA ARG A 612 18.46 7.57 -7.91
C ARG A 612 18.57 6.33 -7.01
N ASP A 613 19.46 6.37 -6.01
CA ASP A 613 19.70 5.28 -5.08
C ASP A 613 18.41 4.86 -4.34
N THR A 614 17.52 5.83 -4.02
CA THR A 614 16.24 5.51 -3.40
C THR A 614 15.34 4.66 -4.32
N THR A 615 15.39 4.91 -5.62
CA THR A 615 14.63 4.12 -6.60
C THR A 615 15.23 2.72 -6.73
N ASP A 616 16.55 2.65 -6.89
CA ASP A 616 17.30 1.40 -7.04
C ASP A 616 17.15 0.50 -5.80
N GLU A 617 17.41 1.04 -4.60
CA GLU A 617 17.40 0.25 -3.38
C GLU A 617 16.00 -0.17 -2.90
N SER A 618 15.00 0.70 -3.10
CA SER A 618 13.69 0.47 -2.48
C SER A 618 12.66 -0.19 -3.40
N TYR A 619 12.81 -0.04 -4.71
CA TYR A 619 11.78 -0.46 -5.67
C TYR A 619 12.28 -1.34 -6.80
N ASP A 620 13.56 -1.21 -7.20
CA ASP A 620 14.13 -1.92 -8.36
C ASP A 620 15.12 -3.04 -7.95
N ASN A 621 15.19 -3.36 -6.68
CA ASN A 621 16.15 -4.33 -6.14
C ASN A 621 15.56 -5.73 -5.91
N SER A 622 14.30 -5.98 -6.34
CA SER A 622 13.71 -7.30 -6.24
C SER A 622 14.40 -8.30 -7.19
N PRO A 623 14.42 -9.60 -6.87
CA PRO A 623 15.00 -10.63 -7.76
C PRO A 623 14.40 -10.58 -9.16
N VAL A 624 13.10 -10.34 -9.29
CA VAL A 624 12.38 -10.23 -10.56
C VAL A 624 12.84 -9.01 -11.35
N ALA A 625 12.98 -7.84 -10.70
CA ALA A 625 13.46 -6.62 -11.34
C ALA A 625 14.92 -6.76 -11.79
N ARG A 626 15.78 -7.37 -10.97
CA ARG A 626 17.18 -7.68 -11.34
C ARG A 626 17.26 -8.61 -12.54
N ALA A 627 16.49 -9.69 -12.57
CA ALA A 627 16.46 -10.62 -13.69
C ALA A 627 16.01 -9.93 -14.99
N LYS A 628 14.97 -9.07 -14.91
CA LYS A 628 14.51 -8.27 -16.05
C LYS A 628 15.59 -7.31 -16.56
N ARG A 629 16.29 -6.60 -15.65
CA ARG A 629 17.41 -5.71 -16.04
C ARG A 629 18.54 -6.47 -16.73
N THR A 630 18.93 -7.62 -16.17
CA THR A 630 19.97 -8.48 -16.77
C THR A 630 19.55 -8.95 -18.15
N LYS A 631 18.31 -9.42 -18.32
CA LYS A 631 17.77 -9.82 -19.62
C LYS A 631 17.77 -8.65 -20.61
N ARG A 632 17.33 -7.48 -20.19
CA ARG A 632 17.31 -6.27 -21.03
C ARG A 632 18.70 -5.82 -21.44
N LEU A 633 19.66 -5.82 -20.51
CA LEU A 633 21.06 -5.52 -20.82
C LEU A 633 21.62 -6.51 -21.84
N ARG A 634 21.38 -7.82 -21.64
CA ARG A 634 21.80 -8.85 -22.60
C ARG A 634 21.22 -8.61 -24.00
N SER A 635 19.90 -8.38 -24.10
CA SER A 635 19.25 -8.10 -25.40
C SER A 635 19.76 -6.80 -26.03
N ALA A 636 20.05 -5.76 -25.26
CA ALA A 636 20.62 -4.53 -25.77
C ALA A 636 22.05 -4.76 -26.32
N LEU A 637 22.88 -5.52 -25.60
CA LEU A 637 24.24 -5.89 -26.06
C LEU A 637 24.18 -6.77 -27.30
N GLU A 638 23.30 -7.77 -27.36
CA GLU A 638 23.08 -8.60 -28.54
C GLU A 638 22.68 -7.76 -29.75
N ARG A 639 21.76 -6.80 -29.55
CA ARG A 639 21.35 -5.89 -30.64
C ARG A 639 22.50 -4.97 -31.11
N ILE A 640 23.33 -4.48 -30.18
CA ILE A 640 24.53 -3.73 -30.55
C ILE A 640 25.47 -4.59 -31.41
N VAL A 641 25.71 -5.84 -31.00
CA VAL A 641 26.53 -6.79 -31.76
C VAL A 641 25.92 -7.05 -33.14
N GLU A 642 24.62 -7.22 -33.25
CA GLU A 642 23.93 -7.38 -34.56
C GLU A 642 24.09 -6.15 -35.45
N LEU A 643 23.92 -4.94 -34.89
CA LEU A 643 24.10 -3.69 -35.61
C LEU A 643 25.55 -3.50 -36.07
N LEU A 644 26.51 -3.88 -35.24
CA LEU A 644 27.94 -3.88 -35.59
C LEU A 644 28.23 -4.85 -36.73
N ARG A 645 27.72 -6.07 -36.66
CA ARG A 645 27.84 -7.09 -37.72
C ARG A 645 27.19 -6.62 -39.01
N ALA A 646 26.04 -5.94 -38.93
CA ALA A 646 25.35 -5.37 -40.08
C ALA A 646 25.97 -4.06 -40.58
N ARG A 647 27.03 -3.52 -39.96
CA ARG A 647 27.65 -2.21 -40.25
C ARG A 647 26.66 -1.04 -40.17
N LYS A 648 25.63 -1.16 -39.35
CA LYS A 648 24.55 -0.18 -39.18
C LYS A 648 24.59 0.57 -37.83
N PHE A 649 25.58 0.29 -37.00
CA PHE A 649 25.69 0.95 -35.69
C PHE A 649 26.18 2.39 -35.89
N GLN A 650 25.43 3.34 -35.35
CA GLN A 650 25.71 4.78 -35.42
C GLN A 650 26.06 5.37 -34.04
N GLY A 651 26.43 4.53 -33.08
CA GLY A 651 26.78 4.98 -31.72
C GLY A 651 28.27 5.40 -31.63
N LEU A 652 28.67 5.85 -30.46
CA LEU A 652 30.04 6.23 -30.07
C LEU A 652 30.96 5.00 -29.90
N LEU A 653 31.12 4.23 -30.94
CA LEU A 653 32.19 3.22 -31.01
C LEU A 653 33.32 3.77 -31.89
N CYS A 654 34.57 3.53 -31.49
CA CYS A 654 35.69 3.98 -32.29
C CYS A 654 35.63 3.41 -33.71
N LYS A 655 36.19 4.11 -34.66
CA LYS A 655 36.19 3.69 -36.09
C LYS A 655 36.67 2.26 -36.31
N GLN A 656 37.56 1.75 -35.48
CA GLN A 656 38.07 0.39 -35.52
C GLN A 656 37.03 -0.67 -35.13
N ALA A 657 36.16 -0.41 -34.18
CA ALA A 657 35.08 -1.33 -33.79
C ALA A 657 34.11 -1.60 -34.96
N SER A 658 33.89 -0.63 -35.85
CA SER A 658 33.07 -0.81 -37.05
C SER A 658 33.68 -1.75 -38.09
N GLN A 659 35.03 -1.90 -38.10
CA GLN A 659 35.73 -2.85 -38.97
C GLN A 659 35.71 -4.28 -38.46
N ILE A 660 35.47 -4.45 -37.14
CA ILE A 660 35.50 -5.73 -36.43
C ILE A 660 34.14 -6.43 -36.42
N ALA A 661 33.07 -5.72 -36.77
CA ALA A 661 31.70 -6.19 -36.72
C ALA A 661 31.36 -7.44 -37.56
N ASN A 662 32.33 -8.00 -38.27
CA ASN A 662 32.17 -9.22 -39.10
C ASN A 662 32.62 -10.50 -38.38
N SER A 663 33.05 -10.45 -37.11
CA SER A 663 33.54 -11.62 -36.39
C SER A 663 32.68 -11.81 -35.09
N ASP A 664 32.58 -13.05 -34.65
CA ASP A 664 31.97 -13.38 -33.36
C ASP A 664 32.87 -12.87 -32.25
N LEU A 665 32.64 -11.63 -31.81
CA LEU A 665 33.40 -10.99 -30.76
C LEU A 665 32.91 -11.46 -29.39
N SER A 666 33.78 -12.05 -28.62
CA SER A 666 33.59 -12.32 -27.21
C SER A 666 34.19 -11.18 -26.40
N ILE A 667 33.35 -10.31 -25.83
CA ILE A 667 33.78 -9.19 -24.99
C ILE A 667 34.03 -9.73 -23.59
N ILE A 668 35.15 -9.36 -22.99
CA ILE A 668 35.58 -9.82 -21.66
C ILE A 668 35.53 -8.63 -20.71
N HIS A 669 34.75 -8.77 -19.66
CA HIS A 669 34.67 -7.79 -18.57
C HIS A 669 35.30 -8.38 -17.32
N LEU A 670 35.95 -7.55 -16.52
CA LEU A 670 36.33 -7.89 -15.17
C LEU A 670 35.12 -7.73 -14.24
N PRO A 671 34.95 -8.62 -13.23
CA PRO A 671 33.94 -8.45 -12.23
C PRO A 671 34.03 -7.06 -11.58
N TYR A 672 32.91 -6.39 -11.38
CA TYR A 672 32.77 -5.06 -10.77
C TYR A 672 33.21 -3.85 -11.62
N PHE A 673 33.68 -4.03 -12.85
CA PHE A 673 33.99 -2.93 -13.76
C PHE A 673 32.97 -2.83 -14.90
N GLU A 674 32.57 -1.60 -15.23
CA GLU A 674 31.61 -1.33 -16.31
C GLU A 674 32.31 -1.37 -17.68
N LYS A 675 33.59 -1.04 -17.72
CA LYS A 675 34.38 -1.03 -18.95
C LYS A 675 34.88 -2.43 -19.31
N ALA A 676 34.90 -2.71 -20.63
CA ALA A 676 35.40 -3.97 -21.15
C ALA A 676 36.94 -4.04 -21.06
N LEU A 677 37.46 -5.16 -20.53
CA LEU A 677 38.89 -5.39 -20.51
C LEU A 677 39.46 -5.41 -21.95
N TRP A 678 38.95 -6.29 -22.80
CA TRP A 678 39.13 -6.35 -24.23
C TRP A 678 38.14 -7.33 -24.86
N ALA A 679 38.26 -7.52 -26.20
CA ALA A 679 37.44 -8.49 -26.89
C ALA A 679 38.33 -9.51 -27.65
N CYS A 680 37.76 -10.69 -27.88
CA CYS A 680 38.40 -11.76 -28.65
C CYS A 680 37.52 -12.12 -29.85
N SER A 681 38.16 -12.20 -31.07
CA SER A 681 37.43 -12.57 -32.28
C SER A 681 37.13 -14.06 -32.42
N ASP A 682 37.91 -14.93 -31.75
CA ASP A 682 37.67 -16.38 -31.73
C ASP A 682 38.36 -16.99 -30.49
N ARG A 683 37.59 -17.27 -29.44
CA ARG A 683 38.11 -17.88 -28.23
C ARG A 683 38.43 -19.37 -28.34
N HIS A 684 38.05 -20.01 -29.45
CA HIS A 684 38.30 -21.43 -29.63
C HIS A 684 39.63 -21.70 -30.39
N LYS A 685 40.22 -20.66 -30.97
CA LYS A 685 41.44 -20.77 -31.77
C LYS A 685 42.50 -19.73 -31.37
N PRO A 686 43.01 -19.82 -30.11
CA PRO A 686 44.11 -18.95 -29.69
C PRO A 686 45.36 -19.24 -30.52
N ASP A 687 46.15 -18.19 -30.84
CA ASP A 687 47.33 -18.30 -31.67
C ASP A 687 48.56 -17.52 -31.17
N TRP A 688 48.59 -17.20 -29.84
CA TRP A 688 49.80 -16.61 -29.25
C TRP A 688 50.98 -17.61 -29.34
N PRO A 689 52.25 -17.15 -29.30
CA PRO A 689 53.43 -18.04 -29.29
C PRO A 689 53.37 -19.04 -28.09
N GLY A 690 53.27 -20.34 -28.41
CA GLY A 690 53.15 -21.39 -27.39
C GLY A 690 51.70 -21.80 -27.07
N ALA A 691 50.72 -21.29 -27.78
CA ALA A 691 49.32 -21.71 -27.59
C ALA A 691 49.11 -23.19 -27.93
N VAL A 692 48.43 -23.91 -27.06
CA VAL A 692 48.02 -25.31 -27.30
C VAL A 692 46.67 -25.33 -28.00
N LYS A 693 46.47 -26.23 -28.95
CA LYS A 693 45.15 -26.41 -29.58
C LYS A 693 44.15 -26.84 -28.53
N LEU A 694 43.10 -26.09 -28.45
CA LEU A 694 41.98 -26.41 -27.53
C LEU A 694 41.13 -27.54 -28.13
N GLU A 695 40.52 -28.35 -27.26
CA GLU A 695 39.49 -29.32 -27.64
C GLU A 695 38.23 -28.60 -28.15
N GLU A 696 37.47 -29.33 -29.00
CA GLU A 696 36.25 -28.78 -29.59
C GLU A 696 35.24 -28.33 -28.48
N GLY A 697 34.80 -27.11 -28.53
CA GLY A 697 33.90 -26.50 -27.54
C GLY A 697 34.58 -25.84 -26.35
N VAL A 698 35.91 -26.02 -26.16
CA VAL A 698 36.63 -25.37 -25.04
C VAL A 698 37.02 -23.95 -25.43
N LYS A 699 36.75 -22.98 -24.54
CA LYS A 699 37.10 -21.58 -24.72
C LYS A 699 38.46 -21.27 -24.08
N CYS A 700 39.25 -20.43 -24.74
CA CYS A 700 40.48 -19.88 -24.20
C CYS A 700 40.22 -19.03 -22.94
N VAL A 701 40.99 -19.27 -21.88
CA VAL A 701 40.96 -18.54 -20.62
C VAL A 701 42.29 -17.90 -20.25
N ALA A 702 43.26 -17.98 -21.13
CA ALA A 702 44.63 -17.47 -20.91
C ALA A 702 44.72 -15.98 -21.24
N LEU A 703 44.10 -15.15 -20.43
CA LEU A 703 43.96 -13.71 -20.62
C LEU A 703 45.30 -12.97 -20.56
N GLU A 704 46.27 -13.52 -19.83
CA GLU A 704 47.64 -13.01 -19.72
C GLU A 704 48.44 -13.05 -21.05
N HIS A 705 47.98 -13.83 -22.04
CA HIS A 705 48.63 -13.93 -23.34
C HIS A 705 47.87 -13.22 -24.46
N CYS A 706 46.74 -12.56 -24.11
CA CYS A 706 45.91 -11.93 -25.15
C CYS A 706 46.66 -10.88 -25.96
N ILE A 707 47.57 -10.13 -25.35
CA ILE A 707 48.32 -9.07 -26.05
C ILE A 707 49.14 -9.59 -27.25
N PHE A 708 49.60 -10.85 -27.20
CA PHE A 708 50.36 -11.51 -28.24
C PHE A 708 49.49 -12.36 -29.18
N CYS A 709 48.15 -12.27 -29.05
CA CYS A 709 47.25 -13.09 -29.82
C CYS A 709 46.58 -12.30 -30.94
N SER A 710 46.64 -12.79 -32.19
CA SER A 710 46.02 -12.14 -33.31
C SER A 710 44.50 -12.00 -33.23
N LYS A 711 43.88 -12.72 -32.29
CA LYS A 711 42.43 -12.69 -32.02
C LYS A 711 42.06 -11.56 -31.09
N LEU A 712 43.02 -10.90 -30.44
CA LEU A 712 42.74 -9.75 -29.56
C LEU A 712 42.10 -8.62 -30.36
N ARG A 713 41.13 -7.99 -29.76
CA ARG A 713 40.48 -6.78 -30.24
C ARG A 713 40.38 -5.80 -29.08
N ILE A 714 40.99 -4.66 -29.26
CA ILE A 714 41.06 -3.59 -28.24
C ILE A 714 39.96 -2.61 -28.57
N LEU A 715 39.15 -2.33 -27.55
CA LEU A 715 38.07 -1.37 -27.57
C LEU A 715 38.54 -0.09 -26.90
N GLU A 716 37.84 1.01 -27.10
CA GLU A 716 38.11 2.27 -26.37
C GLU A 716 38.02 2.05 -24.85
N ASP A 717 37.09 1.24 -24.43
CA ASP A 717 36.94 0.81 -23.01
C ASP A 717 38.15 0.04 -22.46
N SER A 718 38.98 -0.54 -23.34
CA SER A 718 40.17 -1.29 -22.92
C SER A 718 41.37 -0.38 -22.59
N LEU A 719 41.36 0.86 -23.03
CA LEU A 719 42.49 1.79 -22.85
C LEU A 719 42.89 2.02 -21.39
N PRO A 720 41.97 2.21 -20.41
CA PRO A 720 42.35 2.35 -19.02
C PRO A 720 43.12 1.16 -18.48
N PHE A 721 42.76 -0.04 -18.91
CA PHE A 721 43.39 -1.30 -18.49
C PHE A 721 44.79 -1.45 -19.10
N LEU A 722 44.97 -1.06 -20.39
CA LEU A 722 46.28 -1.05 -21.04
C LEU A 722 47.22 -0.05 -20.37
N ILE A 723 46.76 1.16 -20.03
CA ILE A 723 47.55 2.18 -19.35
C ILE A 723 47.93 1.71 -17.94
N GLU A 724 47.01 1.02 -17.22
CA GLU A 724 47.31 0.42 -15.92
C GLU A 724 48.37 -0.68 -16.04
N ARG A 725 48.21 -1.57 -17.05
CA ARG A 725 49.17 -2.64 -17.32
C ARG A 725 50.55 -2.12 -17.64
N LEU A 726 50.63 -1.07 -18.48
CA LEU A 726 51.89 -0.42 -18.83
C LEU A 726 52.64 0.05 -17.55
N SER A 727 51.96 0.70 -16.65
CA SER A 727 52.54 1.13 -15.37
C SER A 727 53.00 -0.04 -14.50
N HIS A 728 52.27 -1.14 -14.49
CA HIS A 728 52.65 -2.35 -13.76
C HIS A 728 53.93 -2.98 -14.38
N ILE A 729 54.03 -3.02 -15.72
CA ILE A 729 55.22 -3.52 -16.38
C ILE A 729 56.41 -2.66 -16.07
N GLU A 730 56.29 -1.34 -16.12
CA GLU A 730 57.39 -0.45 -15.71
C GLU A 730 57.87 -0.66 -14.27
N GLU A 731 56.94 -0.93 -13.34
CA GLU A 731 57.28 -1.26 -11.97
C GLU A 731 57.99 -2.62 -11.87
N LEU A 732 57.47 -3.63 -12.57
CA LEU A 732 58.06 -4.98 -12.56
C LEU A 732 59.43 -5.01 -13.18
N LEU A 733 59.70 -4.27 -14.24
CA LEU A 733 61.01 -4.16 -14.87
C LEU A 733 62.04 -3.45 -13.97
N ARG A 734 61.63 -2.58 -13.08
CA ARG A 734 62.49 -1.96 -12.08
C ARG A 734 62.82 -2.88 -10.89
N ASP A 735 62.04 -3.93 -10.70
CA ASP A 735 62.21 -4.88 -9.61
C ASP A 735 63.18 -6.00 -10.03
N ARG A 736 64.36 -6.10 -9.36
CA ARG A 736 65.37 -7.09 -9.69
C ARG A 736 64.91 -8.56 -9.55
N ALA A 737 63.83 -8.80 -8.86
CA ALA A 737 63.27 -10.13 -8.70
C ALA A 737 62.64 -10.70 -9.99
N TYR A 738 62.38 -9.84 -11.01
CA TYR A 738 61.71 -10.23 -12.25
C TYR A 738 62.63 -10.27 -13.47
N THR A 739 63.96 -10.25 -13.27
CA THR A 739 64.93 -10.26 -14.38
C THR A 739 64.86 -11.49 -15.30
N GLU A 740 64.34 -12.62 -14.81
CA GLU A 740 64.14 -13.83 -15.64
C GLU A 740 63.01 -13.71 -16.66
N PHE A 741 62.07 -12.78 -16.46
CA PHE A 741 60.93 -12.53 -17.36
C PHE A 741 61.08 -11.19 -18.10
N GLY A 742 62.22 -10.53 -17.99
CA GLY A 742 62.44 -9.21 -18.53
C GLY A 742 62.10 -9.12 -20.01
N SER A 743 62.59 -10.05 -20.84
CA SER A 743 62.33 -10.03 -22.28
C SER A 743 60.85 -10.16 -22.70
N GLN A 744 60.06 -10.89 -21.90
CA GLN A 744 58.63 -10.99 -22.18
C GLN A 744 57.87 -9.73 -21.75
N LEU A 745 58.25 -9.14 -20.65
CA LEU A 745 57.65 -7.89 -20.16
C LEU A 745 58.03 -6.73 -21.07
N GLU A 746 59.28 -6.67 -21.57
CA GLU A 746 59.71 -5.67 -22.55
C GLU A 746 58.94 -5.78 -23.86
N ALA A 747 58.70 -7.01 -24.37
CA ALA A 747 57.87 -7.23 -25.56
C ALA A 747 56.41 -6.83 -25.34
N GLU A 748 55.86 -7.12 -24.13
CA GLU A 748 54.47 -6.70 -23.80
C GLU A 748 54.40 -5.17 -23.70
N GLN A 749 55.40 -4.52 -23.13
CA GLN A 749 55.50 -3.06 -23.06
C GLN A 749 55.50 -2.44 -24.45
N GLU A 750 56.37 -2.93 -25.36
CA GLU A 750 56.51 -2.45 -26.73
C GLU A 750 55.17 -2.56 -27.48
N GLU A 751 54.49 -3.69 -27.39
CA GLU A 751 53.15 -3.86 -28.02
C GLU A 751 52.10 -2.90 -27.46
N ILE A 752 52.05 -2.68 -26.13
CA ILE A 752 51.09 -1.74 -25.52
C ILE A 752 51.42 -0.30 -25.93
N GLU A 753 52.69 0.10 -25.94
CA GLU A 753 53.11 1.42 -26.35
C GLU A 753 52.73 1.68 -27.80
N VAL A 754 53.00 0.72 -28.73
CA VAL A 754 52.61 0.80 -30.13
C VAL A 754 51.08 0.95 -30.27
N ILE A 755 50.30 0.23 -29.47
CA ILE A 755 48.83 0.35 -29.50
C ILE A 755 48.39 1.75 -29.07
N LEU A 756 48.95 2.28 -27.98
CA LEU A 756 48.58 3.60 -27.47
C LEU A 756 49.05 4.73 -28.38
N GLU A 757 50.24 4.67 -28.96
CA GLU A 757 50.78 5.66 -29.88
C GLU A 757 50.00 5.70 -31.22
N ASN A 758 49.51 4.56 -31.67
CA ASN A 758 48.72 4.47 -32.92
C ASN A 758 47.21 4.64 -32.67
N TRP A 759 46.77 4.98 -31.47
CA TRP A 759 45.37 5.24 -31.17
C TRP A 759 44.96 6.59 -31.78
N ASN A 760 43.98 6.55 -32.69
CA ASN A 760 43.60 7.74 -33.49
C ASN A 760 42.77 8.81 -32.73
N ASP A 761 42.47 8.60 -31.46
CA ASP A 761 41.65 9.49 -30.64
C ASP A 761 42.38 9.85 -29.34
N ASP A 762 43.04 10.99 -29.33
CA ASP A 762 43.76 11.50 -28.17
C ASP A 762 42.87 11.83 -27.01
N ASP A 763 41.60 12.27 -27.27
CA ASP A 763 40.64 12.57 -26.22
C ASP A 763 40.23 11.30 -25.49
N ALA A 764 40.06 10.19 -26.21
CA ALA A 764 39.78 8.88 -25.63
C ALA A 764 40.92 8.39 -24.70
N VAL A 765 42.18 8.60 -25.13
CA VAL A 765 43.36 8.26 -24.31
C VAL A 765 43.40 9.13 -23.05
N GLN A 766 43.10 10.43 -23.13
CA GLN A 766 43.06 11.33 -22.00
C GLN A 766 41.91 10.96 -21.03
N GLU A 767 40.77 10.56 -21.54
CA GLU A 767 39.68 10.07 -20.72
C GLU A 767 40.04 8.76 -20.02
N ALA A 768 40.71 7.85 -20.72
CA ALA A 768 41.20 6.61 -20.15
C ALA A 768 42.19 6.85 -18.98
N ILE A 769 43.10 7.83 -19.13
CA ILE A 769 44.01 8.22 -18.05
C ILE A 769 43.24 8.76 -16.85
N ARG A 770 42.22 9.61 -17.07
CA ARG A 770 41.38 10.15 -15.99
C ARG A 770 40.58 9.03 -15.29
N TYR A 771 40.00 8.12 -16.09
CA TYR A 771 39.24 6.99 -15.56
C TYR A 771 40.13 6.09 -14.69
N ARG A 772 41.34 5.76 -15.20
CA ARG A 772 42.33 5.01 -14.41
C ARG A 772 42.66 5.72 -13.10
N ALA A 773 42.95 7.01 -13.15
CA ALA A 773 43.31 7.77 -11.95
C ALA A 773 42.18 7.78 -10.88
N ALA A 774 40.92 7.70 -11.31
CA ALA A 774 39.76 7.68 -10.43
C ALA A 774 39.43 6.29 -9.87
N ASN A 775 39.80 5.20 -10.57
CA ASN A 775 39.32 3.85 -10.29
C ASN A 775 40.44 2.81 -10.06
N SER A 776 41.73 3.22 -10.07
CA SER A 776 42.86 2.30 -9.81
C SER A 776 42.78 1.68 -8.38
N PRO A 777 43.09 0.37 -8.20
CA PRO A 777 43.65 -0.51 -9.21
C PRO A 777 42.61 -1.19 -10.10
N LEU A 778 42.78 -1.13 -11.42
CA LEU A 778 41.91 -1.77 -12.42
C LEU A 778 42.33 -3.21 -12.72
N LEU A 779 43.62 -3.52 -12.57
CA LEU A 779 44.21 -4.82 -12.85
C LEU A 779 45.06 -5.31 -11.67
N PRO A 780 45.15 -6.62 -11.45
CA PRO A 780 46.19 -7.16 -10.57
C PRO A 780 47.58 -6.84 -11.15
N ARG A 781 48.57 -6.68 -10.28
CA ARG A 781 49.96 -6.39 -10.69
C ARG A 781 50.51 -7.48 -11.63
N GLU A 782 50.20 -8.75 -11.33
CA GLU A 782 50.52 -9.87 -12.17
C GLU A 782 49.28 -10.34 -12.94
N MET A 783 49.37 -10.37 -14.28
CA MET A 783 48.23 -10.78 -15.13
C MET A 783 47.81 -12.25 -14.90
N ARG A 784 48.70 -13.10 -14.34
CA ARG A 784 48.37 -14.48 -13.96
C ARG A 784 47.27 -14.53 -12.91
N ASP A 785 47.19 -13.51 -12.08
CA ASP A 785 46.19 -13.43 -11.01
C ASP A 785 44.78 -13.19 -11.55
N LEU A 786 44.63 -12.74 -12.80
CA LEU A 786 43.32 -12.68 -13.45
C LEU A 786 42.61 -14.03 -13.47
N LYS A 787 43.38 -15.16 -13.55
CA LYS A 787 42.81 -16.51 -13.48
C LYS A 787 42.12 -16.79 -12.16
N LEU A 788 42.55 -16.16 -11.07
CA LEU A 788 41.94 -16.30 -9.75
C LEU A 788 40.59 -15.57 -9.67
N ILE A 789 40.49 -14.44 -10.35
CA ILE A 789 39.27 -13.62 -10.41
C ILE A 789 38.18 -14.36 -11.18
N PHE A 790 38.53 -15.09 -12.24
CA PHE A 790 37.58 -15.82 -13.08
C PHE A 790 37.33 -17.28 -12.66
N LYS A 791 38.08 -17.83 -11.68
CA LYS A 791 37.90 -19.22 -11.22
C LYS A 791 36.64 -19.47 -10.41
N THR A 792 35.91 -18.45 -10.04
CA THR A 792 34.66 -18.55 -9.23
C THR A 792 33.37 -18.60 -10.05
N GLY A 793 33.37 -19.25 -11.22
CA GLY A 793 32.10 -19.75 -11.81
C GLY A 793 31.57 -19.05 -13.05
N ASP A 794 32.12 -17.89 -13.49
CA ASP A 794 31.44 -17.08 -14.51
C ASP A 794 32.02 -17.18 -15.95
N LEU A 795 32.94 -18.09 -16.22
CA LEU A 795 33.51 -18.28 -17.57
C LEU A 795 32.80 -19.32 -18.44
N ASN A 796 31.75 -19.96 -17.92
CA ASN A 796 31.02 -21.03 -18.61
C ASN A 796 29.63 -20.61 -19.12
N GLU A 797 29.29 -19.34 -19.09
CA GLU A 797 28.04 -18.85 -19.72
C GLU A 797 28.31 -18.07 -21.02
#